data_fde81d460e8b3e4d5ab211ecdb246fe3
#
_entry.id   fde81d460e8b3e4d5ab211ecdb246fe3
#
_cell.length_a   1.000
_cell.length_b   1.000
_cell.length_c   1.000
_cell.angle_alpha   90.00
_cell.angle_beta   90.00
_cell.angle_gamma   90.00
#
_symmetry.space_group_name_H-M   'P 1'
#
loop_
_entity.id
_entity.type
_entity.pdbx_description
1 polymer ?
#
loop_
_entity_poly.entity_id
_entity_poly.type
_entity_poly.pdbx_seq_one_letter_code
_entity_poly.pdbx_strand_id
1 'polypeptide(L)'
;NYIFLGDNRRVKADVKLTASDGTGLQIYSDDNDPEALQDITASLHRLDIGKILAVIPYAPNITGVLDGDIHLTQTKEELTMASSVNVDKMTYNSCALGNVGTEFTYMPKPGGGHYVDGIITKDGEELGTLQGTYFSVGKGVLDATLDMTHMPMDFINGFVPDGLFGFKGYAEGTLALKGSPAQPNANGELFLDSCCLFSEPYGMEVRFANDPVSIKDSHVVLENFEVFAHNDSPLNISGSIDFADLSRMMVNVRMRASNYLLIDSKENARSEAYGKAFVNFNGTAQGLIDNLRVRGKVDVLGTTDLKYNLKDSPLNTDDQLKDLVEFTNFSDTTKDEISQPPLTGLNVDLSLNIDEGAHIDCYLNASKSNYVDVIGGGEMRMQYNNSDGITLRGRYTINSGEMKYELPVIPLKTFTIAQGSYIEFTGDPMNPRLSLTATETTKSTVGTSSGNGRVVNFTCGVKVSKTLQNMGLEFTIDAPEDMTIHNQLQAMTVEERGKQAVAMLTTGMYLADGNTSSFSMNSALSAFLNSQINQISGKALRTLDVGFGIDNSFTGTGQLHTDYSFKFARRFWNNRLKLSVGGKLSSGADAAMTNETFFDNVSVEYRVSPVSNMYLNLFYVRDSYDWLEGNVSRFGGGFLWRKKMDSLSDIFKLGKAETAKADSTKSGSENKTQRK
;
A
#
# COMPACT_ATOMS: atom_id res chain seq x y z
N ASN A 1 -44.48 23.51 37.79
CA ASN A 1 -43.93 24.34 36.69
C ASN A 1 -44.65 25.69 36.69
N TYR A 2 -43.92 26.74 37.02
CA TYR A 2 -44.44 28.14 36.97
C TYR A 2 -43.32 29.10 36.53
N ILE A 3 -43.71 30.19 35.93
CA ILE A 3 -42.87 31.37 35.72
C ILE A 3 -43.67 32.52 36.28
N PHE A 4 -43.08 33.21 37.24
CA PHE A 4 -43.69 34.38 37.90
C PHE A 4 -42.87 35.62 37.60
N LEU A 5 -43.52 36.69 37.17
CA LEU A 5 -42.96 38.01 36.94
C LEU A 5 -43.33 38.88 38.14
N GLY A 6 -42.36 39.12 39.05
CA GLY A 6 -42.54 39.93 40.22
C GLY A 6 -42.39 41.43 39.98
N ASP A 7 -42.68 42.23 41.01
CA ASP A 7 -42.38 43.65 41.00
C ASP A 7 -40.86 43.84 40.81
N ASN A 8 -40.46 44.94 40.21
CA ASN A 8 -39.04 45.22 39.85
C ASN A 8 -38.45 44.33 38.75
N ARG A 9 -39.28 43.69 37.89
CA ARG A 9 -38.84 42.79 36.80
C ARG A 9 -38.11 41.51 37.28
N ARG A 10 -38.25 41.15 38.55
CA ARG A 10 -37.68 39.88 39.03
C ARG A 10 -38.47 38.70 38.44
N VAL A 11 -37.77 37.79 37.80
CA VAL A 11 -38.32 36.54 37.29
C VAL A 11 -38.07 35.43 38.30
N LYS A 12 -39.12 34.75 38.75
CA LYS A 12 -39.03 33.50 39.49
C LYS A 12 -39.55 32.38 38.60
N ALA A 13 -38.76 31.37 38.42
CA ALA A 13 -39.11 30.20 37.61
C ALA A 13 -38.91 28.91 38.41
N ASP A 14 -39.79 27.98 38.19
CA ASP A 14 -39.65 26.58 38.55
C ASP A 14 -40.31 25.76 37.45
N VAL A 15 -39.54 25.44 36.43
CA VAL A 15 -39.99 24.71 35.25
C VAL A 15 -39.14 23.44 35.16
N LYS A 16 -39.82 22.30 35.16
CA LYS A 16 -39.17 21.01 34.98
C LYS A 16 -39.86 20.26 33.83
N LEU A 17 -39.11 20.05 32.77
CA LEU A 17 -39.49 19.29 31.60
C LEU A 17 -38.61 18.06 31.54
N THR A 18 -39.18 16.87 31.73
CA THR A 18 -38.41 15.62 31.71
C THR A 18 -39.18 14.60 30.84
N ALA A 19 -38.47 14.03 29.86
CA ALA A 19 -38.94 12.92 29.06
C ALA A 19 -38.74 11.58 29.76
N SER A 20 -39.36 10.52 29.27
CA SER A 20 -39.29 9.19 29.86
C SER A 20 -37.90 8.56 29.79
N ASP A 21 -37.04 9.02 28.91
CA ASP A 21 -35.64 8.59 28.71
C ASP A 21 -34.63 9.33 29.59
N GLY A 22 -35.12 10.24 30.45
CA GLY A 22 -34.28 11.08 31.31
C GLY A 22 -33.78 12.37 30.65
N THR A 23 -34.08 12.62 29.37
CA THR A 23 -33.80 13.89 28.73
C THR A 23 -34.64 14.99 29.36
N GLY A 24 -34.04 16.11 29.69
CA GLY A 24 -34.77 17.14 30.40
C GLY A 24 -34.12 18.52 30.41
N LEU A 25 -34.96 19.50 30.75
CA LEU A 25 -34.56 20.87 31.04
C LEU A 25 -35.23 21.24 32.36
N GLN A 26 -34.47 21.73 33.29
CA GLN A 26 -34.98 22.28 34.53
C GLN A 26 -34.50 23.74 34.64
N ILE A 27 -35.43 24.68 34.83
CA ILE A 27 -35.13 26.09 35.08
C ILE A 27 -35.73 26.44 36.43
N TYR A 28 -34.90 26.87 37.34
CA TYR A 28 -35.32 27.25 38.69
C TYR A 28 -34.63 28.51 39.13
N SER A 29 -35.30 29.28 39.98
CA SER A 29 -34.74 30.44 40.61
C SER A 29 -34.22 30.06 41.99
N ASP A 30 -33.01 30.51 42.31
CA ASP A 30 -32.43 30.43 43.62
C ASP A 30 -32.62 31.79 44.33
N ASP A 31 -33.00 31.76 45.56
CA ASP A 31 -33.23 32.99 46.38
C ASP A 31 -32.10 33.20 47.42
N ASN A 32 -30.92 32.63 47.18
CA ASN A 32 -29.83 32.65 48.14
C ASN A 32 -29.15 34.00 48.25
N ASP A 33 -29.20 34.87 47.24
CA ASP A 33 -28.63 36.20 47.25
C ASP A 33 -29.76 37.29 47.35
N PRO A 34 -29.87 37.94 48.47
CA PRO A 34 -30.89 38.99 48.64
C PRO A 34 -30.65 40.26 47.78
N GLU A 35 -29.44 40.48 47.30
CA GLU A 35 -29.10 41.61 46.41
C GLU A 35 -29.32 41.29 44.92
N ALA A 36 -29.48 40.02 44.56
CA ALA A 36 -29.72 39.60 43.19
C ALA A 36 -31.13 39.99 42.73
N LEU A 37 -31.21 40.66 41.60
CA LEU A 37 -32.49 40.91 40.87
C LEU A 37 -32.97 39.66 40.14
N GLN A 38 -32.03 38.90 39.60
CA GLN A 38 -32.26 37.61 38.96
C GLN A 38 -31.22 36.60 39.45
N ASP A 39 -31.65 35.42 39.80
CA ASP A 39 -30.82 34.31 40.22
C ASP A 39 -31.49 33.04 39.65
N ILE A 40 -31.08 32.62 38.47
CA ILE A 40 -31.76 31.61 37.68
C ILE A 40 -30.72 30.56 37.25
N THR A 41 -31.00 29.32 37.55
CA THR A 41 -30.23 28.19 37.04
C THR A 41 -31.04 27.41 36.02
N ALA A 42 -30.42 27.12 34.87
CA ALA A 42 -30.92 26.19 33.85
C ALA A 42 -30.06 24.94 33.84
N SER A 43 -30.63 23.81 34.27
CA SER A 43 -29.97 22.50 34.25
C SER A 43 -30.44 21.73 33.00
N LEU A 44 -29.48 21.30 32.25
CA LEU A 44 -29.63 20.54 31.00
C LEU A 44 -29.28 19.08 31.27
N HIS A 45 -30.19 18.16 30.96
CA HIS A 45 -29.96 16.74 31.17
C HIS A 45 -30.12 15.97 29.89
N ARG A 46 -29.03 15.30 29.45
CA ARG A 46 -29.00 14.39 28.30
C ARG A 46 -29.61 14.96 27.01
N LEU A 47 -29.38 16.24 26.74
CA LEU A 47 -29.89 16.88 25.54
C LEU A 47 -29.07 16.48 24.30
N ASP A 48 -29.75 15.96 23.27
CA ASP A 48 -29.13 15.64 21.99
C ASP A 48 -28.89 16.92 21.20
N ILE A 49 -27.62 17.36 21.14
CA ILE A 49 -27.22 18.59 20.44
C ILE A 49 -27.56 18.50 18.95
N GLY A 50 -27.34 17.35 18.33
CA GLY A 50 -27.61 17.17 16.89
C GLY A 50 -29.07 17.45 16.55
N LYS A 51 -30.01 17.02 17.40
CA LYS A 51 -31.46 17.30 17.21
C LYS A 51 -31.78 18.78 17.41
N ILE A 52 -31.11 19.45 18.34
CA ILE A 52 -31.32 20.88 18.60
C ILE A 52 -30.77 21.70 17.44
N LEU A 53 -29.55 21.41 17.00
CA LEU A 53 -28.91 22.16 15.92
C LEU A 53 -29.56 21.90 14.54
N ALA A 54 -30.16 20.74 14.33
CA ALA A 54 -30.84 20.42 13.08
C ALA A 54 -32.00 21.37 12.72
N VAL A 55 -32.58 22.09 13.69
CA VAL A 55 -33.64 23.09 13.47
C VAL A 55 -33.10 24.51 13.33
N ILE A 56 -31.80 24.72 13.51
CA ILE A 56 -31.14 26.02 13.41
C ILE A 56 -30.49 26.15 12.04
N PRO A 57 -30.92 27.07 11.16
CA PRO A 57 -30.30 27.26 9.86
C PRO A 57 -28.82 27.64 10.01
N TYR A 58 -27.96 27.06 9.20
CA TYR A 58 -26.50 27.29 9.18
C TYR A 58 -25.75 26.90 10.46
N ALA A 59 -26.38 26.12 11.35
CA ALA A 59 -25.66 25.58 12.51
C ALA A 59 -24.53 24.63 12.08
N PRO A 60 -23.41 24.61 12.80
CA PRO A 60 -22.34 23.65 12.52
C PRO A 60 -22.84 22.22 12.76
N ASN A 61 -22.28 21.27 12.03
CA ASN A 61 -22.61 19.85 12.18
C ASN A 61 -21.92 19.27 13.43
N ILE A 62 -22.53 19.51 14.58
CA ILE A 62 -22.07 19.01 15.88
C ILE A 62 -23.11 18.01 16.39
N THR A 63 -22.65 16.87 16.88
CA THR A 63 -23.50 15.89 17.58
C THR A 63 -22.91 15.55 18.95
N GLY A 64 -23.71 14.99 19.83
CA GLY A 64 -23.34 14.58 21.16
C GLY A 64 -24.48 14.75 22.14
N VAL A 65 -24.28 14.30 23.35
CA VAL A 65 -25.24 14.40 24.46
C VAL A 65 -24.74 15.46 25.42
N LEU A 66 -25.48 16.55 25.56
CA LEU A 66 -25.16 17.68 26.42
C LEU A 66 -25.77 17.50 27.80
N ASP A 67 -24.95 17.58 28.81
CA ASP A 67 -25.32 17.70 30.23
C ASP A 67 -24.63 18.94 30.84
N GLY A 68 -25.26 19.61 31.77
CA GLY A 68 -24.65 20.71 32.50
C GLY A 68 -25.59 21.75 33.01
N ASP A 69 -25.03 22.75 33.65
CA ASP A 69 -25.73 23.83 34.31
C ASP A 69 -25.31 25.21 33.80
N ILE A 70 -26.26 26.08 33.62
CA ILE A 70 -26.07 27.50 33.25
C ILE A 70 -26.70 28.32 34.35
N HIS A 71 -25.90 29.08 35.06
CA HIS A 71 -26.32 29.92 36.16
C HIS A 71 -26.24 31.41 35.78
N LEU A 72 -27.36 32.11 35.82
CA LEU A 72 -27.48 33.54 35.52
C LEU A 72 -27.75 34.31 36.80
N THR A 73 -26.85 35.20 37.17
CA THR A 73 -27.02 36.12 38.30
C THR A 73 -27.03 37.55 37.78
N GLN A 74 -28.06 38.32 38.08
CA GLN A 74 -28.17 39.75 37.78
C GLN A 74 -28.35 40.55 39.06
N THR A 75 -27.47 41.49 39.30
CA THR A 75 -27.59 42.53 40.32
C THR A 75 -28.03 43.85 39.68
N LYS A 76 -28.07 44.94 40.43
CA LYS A 76 -28.32 46.27 39.90
C LYS A 76 -27.16 46.77 39.00
N GLU A 77 -25.99 46.29 39.24
CA GLU A 77 -24.76 46.78 38.64
C GLU A 77 -24.19 45.82 37.60
N GLU A 78 -24.36 44.51 37.81
CA GLU A 78 -23.73 43.48 36.98
C GLU A 78 -24.71 42.36 36.56
N LEU A 79 -24.48 41.82 35.39
CA LEU A 79 -25.03 40.57 34.92
C LEU A 79 -23.90 39.58 34.77
N THR A 80 -23.98 38.41 35.39
CA THR A 80 -22.99 37.36 35.27
C THR A 80 -23.67 36.05 34.87
N MET A 81 -23.08 35.34 33.98
CA MET A 81 -23.50 33.98 33.63
C MET A 81 -22.30 33.04 33.81
N ALA A 82 -22.48 32.04 34.64
CA ALA A 82 -21.52 30.94 34.80
C ALA A 82 -22.13 29.68 34.23
N SER A 83 -21.33 28.89 33.55
CA SER A 83 -21.77 27.65 32.94
C SER A 83 -20.73 26.57 33.13
N SER A 84 -21.20 25.35 33.43
CA SER A 84 -20.42 24.12 33.40
C SER A 84 -21.17 23.12 32.60
N VAL A 85 -20.71 22.83 31.39
CA VAL A 85 -21.38 21.94 30.45
C VAL A 85 -20.39 20.91 29.93
N ASN A 86 -20.89 19.69 29.72
CA ASN A 86 -20.15 18.59 29.11
C ASN A 86 -20.95 18.01 27.95
N VAL A 87 -20.27 17.64 26.90
CA VAL A 87 -20.83 17.00 25.70
C VAL A 87 -20.20 15.63 25.56
N ASP A 88 -20.97 14.60 25.91
CA ASP A 88 -20.52 13.22 25.76
C ASP A 88 -20.58 12.78 24.30
N LYS A 89 -19.53 12.06 23.87
CA LYS A 89 -19.37 11.55 22.50
C LYS A 89 -19.56 12.66 21.45
N MET A 90 -18.96 13.79 21.70
CA MET A 90 -19.01 14.91 20.77
C MET A 90 -18.39 14.54 19.44
N THR A 91 -19.06 14.90 18.35
CA THR A 91 -18.49 14.87 17.01
C THR A 91 -18.62 16.23 16.35
N TYR A 92 -17.65 16.59 15.52
CA TYR A 92 -17.67 17.76 14.66
C TYR A 92 -17.37 17.35 13.23
N ASN A 93 -18.29 17.63 12.29
CA ASN A 93 -18.20 17.18 10.89
C ASN A 93 -17.82 15.69 10.76
N SER A 94 -18.45 14.81 11.55
CA SER A 94 -18.19 13.37 11.63
C SER A 94 -16.85 12.97 12.27
N CYS A 95 -16.00 13.94 12.67
CA CYS A 95 -14.79 13.65 13.44
C CYS A 95 -15.16 13.47 14.91
N ALA A 96 -14.77 12.34 15.52
CA ALA A 96 -15.03 12.06 16.93
C ALA A 96 -14.04 12.82 17.81
N LEU A 97 -14.57 13.72 18.68
CA LEU A 97 -13.79 14.51 19.61
C LEU A 97 -13.78 13.91 21.03
N GLY A 98 -14.69 12.98 21.33
CA GLY A 98 -14.82 12.36 22.64
C GLY A 98 -15.71 13.17 23.60
N ASN A 99 -15.40 13.15 24.89
CA ASN A 99 -16.17 13.88 25.90
C ASN A 99 -15.51 15.24 26.11
N VAL A 100 -16.13 16.30 25.59
CA VAL A 100 -15.61 17.67 25.65
C VAL A 100 -16.44 18.49 26.62
N GLY A 101 -15.78 19.08 27.60
CA GLY A 101 -16.40 19.93 28.59
C GLY A 101 -15.90 21.39 28.50
N THR A 102 -16.70 22.32 29.01
CA THR A 102 -16.31 23.70 29.20
C THR A 102 -16.94 24.28 30.43
N GLU A 103 -16.15 25.00 31.19
CA GLU A 103 -16.62 25.86 32.27
C GLU A 103 -16.30 27.30 31.88
N PHE A 104 -17.29 28.15 31.80
CA PHE A 104 -17.06 29.52 31.43
C PHE A 104 -17.87 30.51 32.27
N THR A 105 -17.32 31.69 32.46
CA THR A 105 -17.98 32.85 33.04
C THR A 105 -18.11 33.93 31.97
N TYR A 106 -19.32 34.43 31.81
CA TYR A 106 -19.63 35.55 30.93
C TYR A 106 -20.06 36.76 31.73
N MET A 107 -19.50 37.92 31.41
CA MET A 107 -19.83 39.20 32.05
C MET A 107 -19.90 40.30 30.99
N PRO A 108 -21.01 41.04 30.86
CA PRO A 108 -21.04 42.26 30.08
C PRO A 108 -20.21 43.34 30.75
N LYS A 109 -19.44 44.09 30.00
CA LYS A 109 -18.60 45.21 30.47
C LYS A 109 -19.23 46.54 30.11
N PRO A 110 -18.97 47.61 30.88
CA PRO A 110 -19.38 48.96 30.51
C PRO A 110 -18.86 49.34 29.12
N GLY A 111 -19.71 49.97 28.30
CA GLY A 111 -19.33 50.34 26.92
C GLY A 111 -19.66 49.28 25.85
N GLY A 112 -20.44 48.22 26.19
CA GLY A 112 -20.94 47.22 25.25
C GLY A 112 -19.94 46.12 24.96
N GLY A 113 -18.98 45.90 25.81
CA GLY A 113 -18.07 44.76 25.77
C GLY A 113 -18.70 43.51 26.41
N HIS A 114 -18.36 42.35 25.90
CA HIS A 114 -18.77 41.04 26.39
C HIS A 114 -17.49 40.26 26.75
N TYR A 115 -17.26 40.07 28.04
CA TYR A 115 -16.11 39.33 28.54
C TYR A 115 -16.48 37.86 28.75
N VAL A 116 -15.59 36.98 28.32
CA VAL A 116 -15.67 35.53 28.53
C VAL A 116 -14.34 35.08 29.14
N ASP A 117 -14.43 34.25 30.14
CA ASP A 117 -13.31 33.55 30.78
C ASP A 117 -13.72 32.10 30.97
N GLY A 118 -12.99 31.15 30.40
CA GLY A 118 -13.40 29.76 30.44
C GLY A 118 -12.26 28.77 30.28
N ILE A 119 -12.55 27.57 30.71
CA ILE A 119 -11.67 26.39 30.62
C ILE A 119 -12.28 25.40 29.63
N ILE A 120 -11.44 24.80 28.82
CA ILE A 120 -11.81 23.71 27.91
C ILE A 120 -11.26 22.42 28.50
N THR A 121 -12.08 21.39 28.62
CA THR A 121 -11.69 20.09 29.16
C THR A 121 -12.02 18.95 28.16
N LYS A 122 -11.28 17.84 28.26
CA LYS A 122 -11.58 16.58 27.57
C LYS A 122 -11.43 15.43 28.56
N ASP A 123 -12.47 14.62 28.67
CA ASP A 123 -12.53 13.53 29.66
C ASP A 123 -12.23 13.95 31.10
N GLY A 124 -12.51 15.24 31.42
CA GLY A 124 -12.28 15.84 32.72
C GLY A 124 -10.87 16.43 32.94
N GLU A 125 -9.96 16.32 31.98
CA GLU A 125 -8.65 16.96 32.02
C GLU A 125 -8.69 18.33 31.34
N GLU A 126 -8.00 19.32 31.90
CA GLU A 126 -7.90 20.68 31.36
C GLU A 126 -7.00 20.69 30.13
N LEU A 127 -7.54 21.13 28.98
CA LEU A 127 -6.82 21.28 27.72
C LEU A 127 -6.27 22.71 27.53
N GLY A 128 -6.93 23.68 28.12
CA GLY A 128 -6.54 25.08 28.00
C GLY A 128 -7.62 26.03 28.48
N THR A 129 -7.26 27.31 28.47
CA THR A 129 -8.14 28.41 28.92
C THR A 129 -8.36 29.39 27.78
N LEU A 130 -9.58 29.94 27.70
CA LEU A 130 -9.96 31.00 26.79
C LEU A 130 -10.41 32.21 27.57
N GLN A 131 -9.70 33.32 27.38
CA GLN A 131 -10.07 34.62 27.98
C GLN A 131 -10.22 35.65 26.87
N GLY A 132 -11.27 36.46 26.93
CA GLY A 132 -11.40 37.47 25.90
C GLY A 132 -12.54 38.45 26.11
N THR A 133 -12.49 39.53 25.35
CA THR A 133 -13.54 40.52 25.28
C THR A 133 -13.99 40.72 23.84
N TYR A 134 -15.27 40.69 23.62
CA TYR A 134 -15.89 41.02 22.35
C TYR A 134 -16.69 42.32 22.49
N PHE A 135 -16.47 43.26 21.57
CA PHE A 135 -17.25 44.51 21.46
C PHE A 135 -18.15 44.41 20.21
N SER A 136 -19.45 44.58 20.45
CA SER A 136 -20.46 44.51 19.35
C SER A 136 -20.57 45.80 18.54
N VAL A 137 -19.56 46.65 18.51
CA VAL A 137 -19.55 47.93 17.80
C VAL A 137 -19.09 47.74 16.36
N GLY A 138 -19.84 48.21 15.39
CA GLY A 138 -19.51 48.08 13.96
C GLY A 138 -19.54 46.64 13.44
N LYS A 139 -18.43 46.12 12.96
CA LYS A 139 -18.25 44.73 12.54
C LYS A 139 -17.95 43.76 13.68
N GLY A 140 -17.91 44.25 14.91
CA GLY A 140 -17.43 43.51 16.06
C GLY A 140 -15.90 43.58 16.18
N VAL A 141 -15.41 43.65 17.42
CA VAL A 141 -13.97 43.58 17.73
C VAL A 141 -13.76 42.54 18.80
N LEU A 142 -12.93 41.57 18.49
CA LEU A 142 -12.48 40.51 19.39
C LEU A 142 -11.08 40.87 19.94
N ASP A 143 -10.86 40.68 21.21
CA ASP A 143 -9.53 40.62 21.85
C ASP A 143 -9.56 39.45 22.81
N ALA A 144 -9.01 38.33 22.38
CA ALA A 144 -9.04 37.08 23.13
C ALA A 144 -7.67 36.39 23.13
N THR A 145 -7.43 35.63 24.18
CA THR A 145 -6.25 34.79 24.34
C THR A 145 -6.70 33.37 24.64
N LEU A 146 -6.17 32.43 23.87
CA LEU A 146 -6.32 31.00 24.07
C LEU A 146 -4.97 30.46 24.56
N ASP A 147 -4.93 30.00 25.80
CA ASP A 147 -3.76 29.31 26.38
C ASP A 147 -4.03 27.80 26.29
N MET A 148 -3.21 27.09 25.53
CA MET A 148 -3.29 25.64 25.33
C MET A 148 -2.24 24.97 26.20
N THR A 149 -2.67 24.13 27.12
CA THR A 149 -1.80 23.38 28.04
C THR A 149 -1.47 21.99 27.44
N HIS A 150 -2.44 21.38 26.83
CA HIS A 150 -2.29 20.03 26.21
C HIS A 150 -3.42 19.77 25.21
N MET A 151 -3.55 20.68 24.23
CA MET A 151 -4.65 20.64 23.26
C MET A 151 -4.46 19.53 22.25
N PRO A 152 -5.35 18.52 22.16
CA PRO A 152 -5.22 17.45 21.17
C PRO A 152 -5.37 17.98 19.75
N MET A 153 -4.45 17.58 18.88
CA MET A 153 -4.49 17.96 17.46
C MET A 153 -5.63 17.31 16.68
N ASP A 154 -6.29 16.31 17.24
CA ASP A 154 -7.47 15.68 16.64
C ASP A 154 -8.67 16.64 16.51
N PHE A 155 -8.73 17.72 17.30
CA PHE A 155 -9.72 18.79 17.12
C PHE A 155 -9.67 19.44 15.72
N ILE A 156 -8.49 19.45 15.08
CA ILE A 156 -8.31 20.02 13.73
C ILE A 156 -8.95 19.11 12.66
N ASN A 157 -9.08 17.82 12.93
CA ASN A 157 -9.55 16.84 11.94
C ASN A 157 -10.98 17.12 11.46
N GLY A 158 -11.80 17.77 12.28
CA GLY A 158 -13.14 18.20 11.88
C GLY A 158 -13.16 19.31 10.80
N PHE A 159 -12.04 19.98 10.57
CA PHE A 159 -11.87 21.00 9.53
C PHE A 159 -11.20 20.46 8.26
N VAL A 160 -10.71 19.21 8.28
CA VAL A 160 -10.07 18.58 7.12
C VAL A 160 -11.15 17.95 6.23
N PRO A 161 -11.21 18.30 4.95
CA PRO A 161 -12.21 17.77 4.04
C PRO A 161 -12.08 16.24 3.88
N ASP A 162 -13.21 15.56 3.88
CA ASP A 162 -13.40 14.16 3.47
C ASP A 162 -12.54 13.11 4.23
N GLY A 163 -11.97 13.47 5.38
CA GLY A 163 -11.17 12.54 6.17
C GLY A 163 -9.91 12.01 5.47
N LEU A 164 -9.43 12.72 4.45
CA LEU A 164 -8.23 12.35 3.68
C LEU A 164 -6.98 12.33 4.53
N PHE A 165 -6.88 13.29 5.43
CA PHE A 165 -5.77 13.45 6.36
C PHE A 165 -6.29 13.64 7.77
N GLY A 166 -5.52 13.22 8.73
CA GLY A 166 -5.79 13.47 10.14
C GLY A 166 -4.52 13.82 10.88
N PHE A 167 -4.70 14.56 11.99
CA PHE A 167 -3.63 14.94 12.90
C PHE A 167 -3.79 14.17 14.21
N LYS A 168 -2.68 13.84 14.84
CA LYS A 168 -2.57 13.30 16.19
C LYS A 168 -1.49 14.05 16.95
N GLY A 169 -1.43 13.87 18.26
CA GLY A 169 -0.50 14.54 19.14
C GLY A 169 -1.14 15.74 19.82
N TYR A 170 -0.32 16.61 20.38
CA TYR A 170 -0.76 17.71 21.22
C TYR A 170 -0.07 19.01 20.85
N ALA A 171 -0.77 20.13 21.08
CA ALA A 171 -0.22 21.46 20.93
C ALA A 171 -0.29 22.19 22.26
N GLU A 172 0.80 22.86 22.63
CA GLU A 172 0.92 23.70 23.82
C GLU A 172 1.33 25.12 23.40
N GLY A 173 0.87 26.12 24.10
CA GLY A 173 1.25 27.51 23.84
C GLY A 173 0.10 28.50 23.91
N THR A 174 0.39 29.75 23.59
CA THR A 174 -0.56 30.84 23.68
C THR A 174 -0.86 31.45 22.34
N LEU A 175 -2.13 31.62 22.01
CA LEU A 175 -2.62 32.24 20.79
C LEU A 175 -3.48 33.47 21.12
N ALA A 176 -2.98 34.66 20.77
CA ALA A 176 -3.73 35.90 20.87
C ALA A 176 -4.53 36.16 19.58
N LEU A 177 -5.83 36.38 19.73
CA LEU A 177 -6.79 36.62 18.64
C LEU A 177 -7.35 38.03 18.74
N LYS A 178 -7.09 38.90 17.77
CA LYS A 178 -7.53 40.29 17.79
C LYS A 178 -8.23 40.70 16.48
N GLY A 179 -9.15 41.65 16.56
CA GLY A 179 -9.81 42.24 15.39
C GLY A 179 -11.21 41.72 15.12
N SER A 180 -11.60 41.62 13.87
CA SER A 180 -12.96 41.16 13.52
C SER A 180 -13.10 39.65 13.71
N PRO A 181 -14.18 39.16 14.30
CA PRO A 181 -14.45 37.70 14.37
C PRO A 181 -14.47 36.98 13.04
N ALA A 182 -14.83 37.69 11.97
CA ALA A 182 -14.86 37.11 10.60
C ALA A 182 -13.44 36.96 9.99
N GLN A 183 -12.49 37.76 10.46
CA GLN A 183 -11.09 37.76 10.02
C GLN A 183 -10.20 38.14 11.24
N PRO A 184 -10.00 37.23 12.19
CA PRO A 184 -9.19 37.50 13.35
C PRO A 184 -7.72 37.56 12.98
N ASN A 185 -7.00 38.51 13.57
CA ASN A 185 -5.54 38.53 13.53
C ASN A 185 -5.03 37.66 14.68
N ALA A 186 -4.42 36.53 14.33
CA ALA A 186 -3.87 35.58 15.29
C ALA A 186 -2.36 35.75 15.40
N ASN A 187 -1.87 35.78 16.62
CA ASN A 187 -0.43 35.87 16.95
C ASN A 187 -0.11 34.96 18.12
N GLY A 188 0.97 34.21 18.04
CA GLY A 188 1.39 33.31 19.10
C GLY A 188 2.52 32.39 18.72
N GLU A 189 2.80 31.47 19.60
CA GLU A 189 3.78 30.40 19.40
C GLU A 189 3.21 29.10 19.95
N LEU A 190 3.27 28.05 19.16
CA LEU A 190 2.76 26.72 19.49
C LEU A 190 3.92 25.73 19.51
N PHE A 191 4.03 24.97 20.57
CA PHE A 191 4.92 23.83 20.70
C PHE A 191 4.13 22.57 20.37
N LEU A 192 4.66 21.76 19.45
CA LEU A 192 4.04 20.51 19.03
C LEU A 192 4.69 19.36 19.81
N ASP A 193 3.87 18.55 20.48
CA ASP A 193 4.33 17.35 21.16
C ASP A 193 3.76 16.10 20.50
N SER A 194 4.66 15.21 20.07
CA SER A 194 4.32 13.91 19.45
C SER A 194 3.33 14.03 18.29
N CYS A 195 3.36 15.17 17.59
CA CYS A 195 2.44 15.43 16.50
C CYS A 195 2.80 14.65 15.25
N CYS A 196 1.79 14.08 14.62
CA CYS A 196 1.91 13.44 13.31
C CYS A 196 0.70 13.77 12.42
N LEU A 197 0.97 13.80 11.11
CA LEU A 197 -0.02 13.80 10.05
C LEU A 197 -0.14 12.36 9.51
N PHE A 198 -1.34 11.85 9.44
CA PHE A 198 -1.59 10.52 8.87
C PHE A 198 -2.67 10.58 7.80
N SER A 199 -2.64 9.60 6.90
CA SER A 199 -3.69 9.36 5.92
C SER A 199 -4.01 7.87 5.88
N GLU A 200 -5.18 7.48 6.39
CA GLU A 200 -5.59 6.08 6.40
C GLU A 200 -5.79 5.51 4.97
N PRO A 201 -6.44 6.22 4.04
CA PRO A 201 -6.62 5.74 2.67
C PRO A 201 -5.31 5.48 1.93
N TYR A 202 -4.27 6.27 2.23
CA TYR A 202 -2.97 6.17 1.58
C TYR A 202 -1.93 5.41 2.42
N GLY A 203 -2.28 5.01 3.66
CA GLY A 203 -1.36 4.32 4.56
C GLY A 203 -0.12 5.13 4.92
N MET A 204 -0.25 6.47 4.96
CA MET A 204 0.84 7.40 5.19
C MET A 204 0.80 7.92 6.63
N GLU A 205 1.94 7.98 7.28
CA GLU A 205 2.12 8.67 8.55
C GLU A 205 3.48 9.38 8.55
N VAL A 206 3.47 10.66 8.89
CA VAL A 206 4.68 11.48 9.03
C VAL A 206 4.66 12.20 10.36
N ARG A 207 5.80 12.21 11.06
CA ARG A 207 5.97 12.83 12.37
C ARG A 207 6.53 14.24 12.22
N PHE A 208 6.10 15.14 13.05
CA PHE A 208 6.66 16.50 13.13
C PHE A 208 7.79 16.54 14.17
N ALA A 209 8.76 17.43 13.96
CA ALA A 209 9.66 17.80 15.02
C ALA A 209 8.89 18.51 16.15
N ASN A 210 9.39 18.37 17.39
CA ASN A 210 8.83 19.07 18.54
C ASN A 210 9.36 20.51 18.60
N ASP A 211 9.43 21.18 17.45
CA ASP A 211 9.90 22.55 17.33
C ASP A 211 8.74 23.56 17.44
N PRO A 212 8.98 24.77 17.95
CA PRO A 212 7.94 25.77 18.01
C PRO A 212 7.52 26.25 16.62
N VAL A 213 6.21 26.39 16.46
CA VAL A 213 5.58 26.97 15.27
C VAL A 213 5.12 28.37 15.59
N SER A 214 5.71 29.37 14.94
CA SER A 214 5.33 30.77 15.11
C SER A 214 4.10 31.11 14.28
N ILE A 215 3.16 31.82 14.89
CA ILE A 215 1.99 32.40 14.22
C ILE A 215 2.12 33.91 14.28
N LYS A 216 2.18 34.58 13.14
CA LYS A 216 2.32 36.05 13.03
C LYS A 216 1.31 36.60 12.05
N ASP A 217 0.45 37.50 12.51
CA ASP A 217 -0.58 38.13 11.67
C ASP A 217 -1.44 37.12 10.89
N SER A 218 -1.87 36.06 11.55
CA SER A 218 -2.63 34.94 10.96
C SER A 218 -1.87 34.15 9.89
N HIS A 219 -0.55 34.16 9.94
CA HIS A 219 0.32 33.31 9.13
C HIS A 219 1.04 32.32 10.04
N VAL A 220 0.91 31.04 9.76
CA VAL A 220 1.83 30.03 10.29
C VAL A 220 3.16 30.22 9.58
N VAL A 221 4.20 30.56 10.30
CA VAL A 221 5.56 30.77 9.78
C VAL A 221 6.39 29.53 10.06
N LEU A 222 6.83 28.87 8.99
CA LEU A 222 7.66 27.68 9.05
C LEU A 222 9.11 28.07 8.76
N GLU A 223 9.98 27.97 9.75
CA GLU A 223 11.40 28.28 9.65
C GLU A 223 12.18 26.97 9.76
N ASN A 224 12.39 26.29 8.62
CA ASN A 224 13.05 24.98 8.57
C ASN A 224 12.35 23.89 9.40
N PHE A 225 11.02 23.88 9.34
CA PHE A 225 10.20 22.92 10.06
C PHE A 225 10.46 21.51 9.55
N GLU A 226 10.76 20.58 10.45
CA GLU A 226 11.19 19.23 10.13
C GLU A 226 10.03 18.23 10.20
N VAL A 227 9.89 17.44 9.12
CA VAL A 227 8.88 16.38 9.00
C VAL A 227 9.59 15.07 8.69
N PHE A 228 9.37 14.06 9.54
CA PHE A 228 10.02 12.74 9.45
C PHE A 228 9.02 11.68 8.96
N ALA A 229 9.43 10.86 8.00
CA ALA A 229 8.69 9.65 7.64
C ALA A 229 9.23 8.45 8.42
N HIS A 230 10.01 7.60 7.76
CA HIS A 230 10.43 6.32 8.32
C HIS A 230 11.88 6.30 8.82
N ASN A 231 12.63 7.38 8.64
CA ASN A 231 13.99 7.52 9.15
C ASN A 231 14.20 8.89 9.83
N ASP A 232 15.40 9.14 10.34
CA ASP A 232 15.76 10.39 11.02
C ASP A 232 16.27 11.48 10.05
N SER A 233 16.12 11.28 8.73
CA SER A 233 16.41 12.31 7.73
C SER A 233 15.14 13.12 7.46
N PRO A 234 15.09 14.42 7.82
CA PRO A 234 13.86 15.19 7.71
C PRO A 234 13.57 15.70 6.30
N LEU A 235 12.30 15.94 6.05
CA LEU A 235 11.83 16.87 5.05
C LEU A 235 11.73 18.26 5.71
N ASN A 236 12.57 19.19 5.31
CA ASN A 236 12.61 20.55 5.81
C ASN A 236 11.63 21.44 5.02
N ILE A 237 10.74 22.09 5.73
CA ILE A 237 9.72 22.97 5.17
C ILE A 237 9.96 24.41 5.65
N SER A 238 10.02 25.35 4.72
CA SER A 238 10.20 26.78 5.01
C SER A 238 9.22 27.60 4.19
N GLY A 239 8.60 28.60 4.84
CA GLY A 239 7.61 29.47 4.20
C GLY A 239 6.46 29.82 5.13
N SER A 240 5.27 30.01 4.58
CA SER A 240 4.11 30.39 5.37
C SER A 240 2.81 29.78 4.84
N ILE A 241 1.85 29.66 5.78
CA ILE A 241 0.46 29.33 5.49
C ILE A 241 -0.37 30.49 6.03
N ASP A 242 -1.03 31.22 5.15
CA ASP A 242 -1.96 32.32 5.49
C ASP A 242 -3.36 31.74 5.74
N PHE A 243 -3.88 31.98 6.93
CA PHE A 243 -5.22 31.56 7.35
C PHE A 243 -6.07 32.74 7.88
N ALA A 244 -5.72 33.98 7.52
CA ALA A 244 -6.50 35.17 7.87
C ALA A 244 -7.96 35.07 7.38
N ASP A 245 -8.18 34.34 6.29
CA ASP A 245 -9.50 33.94 5.82
C ASP A 245 -9.54 32.41 5.74
N LEU A 246 -10.20 31.78 6.70
CA LEU A 246 -10.30 30.32 6.80
C LEU A 246 -10.98 29.68 5.58
N SER A 247 -11.76 30.44 4.83
CA SER A 247 -12.40 29.98 3.58
C SER A 247 -11.44 30.03 2.39
N ARG A 248 -10.29 30.69 2.52
CA ARG A 248 -9.32 30.94 1.44
C ARG A 248 -7.88 30.84 1.93
N MET A 249 -7.57 29.81 2.68
CA MET A 249 -6.21 29.59 3.17
C MET A 249 -5.22 29.44 2.02
N MET A 250 -4.09 30.16 2.12
CA MET A 250 -3.05 30.18 1.09
C MET A 250 -1.75 29.58 1.61
N VAL A 251 -1.20 28.64 0.89
CA VAL A 251 0.07 27.96 1.17
C VAL A 251 1.16 28.53 0.27
N ASN A 252 2.32 28.83 0.84
CA ASN A 252 3.52 29.23 0.12
C ASN A 252 4.74 28.67 0.84
N VAL A 253 5.12 27.43 0.53
CA VAL A 253 6.22 26.75 1.20
C VAL A 253 7.22 26.17 0.21
N ARG A 254 8.47 26.11 0.66
CA ARG A 254 9.57 25.41 0.02
C ARG A 254 9.93 24.20 0.85
N MET A 255 10.17 23.08 0.18
CA MET A 255 10.44 21.79 0.78
C MET A 255 11.77 21.24 0.30
N ARG A 256 12.59 20.70 1.19
CA ARG A 256 13.86 20.04 0.86
C ARG A 256 14.06 18.82 1.74
N ALA A 257 14.50 17.74 1.12
CA ALA A 257 14.87 16.52 1.83
C ALA A 257 16.12 15.91 1.20
N SER A 258 16.92 15.24 2.01
CA SER A 258 18.08 14.46 1.56
C SER A 258 18.03 13.10 2.24
N ASN A 259 18.18 12.04 1.47
CA ASN A 259 18.11 10.65 1.95
C ASN A 259 16.83 10.35 2.80
N TYR A 260 15.72 10.92 2.35
CA TYR A 260 14.42 10.77 3.00
C TYR A 260 13.84 9.40 2.68
N LEU A 261 13.53 8.61 3.71
CA LEU A 261 12.91 7.30 3.54
C LEU A 261 11.40 7.49 3.36
N LEU A 262 11.00 7.67 2.10
CA LEU A 262 9.62 7.96 1.73
C LEU A 262 8.68 6.77 1.93
N ILE A 263 9.19 5.56 1.63
CA ILE A 263 8.45 4.30 1.78
C ILE A 263 9.31 3.36 2.63
N ASP A 264 8.75 2.81 3.69
CA ASP A 264 9.27 1.66 4.45
C ASP A 264 8.08 0.80 4.88
N SER A 265 7.59 0.01 3.96
CA SER A 265 6.40 -0.81 4.19
C SER A 265 6.68 -2.27 3.94
N LYS A 266 6.05 -3.11 4.77
CA LYS A 266 6.02 -4.57 4.55
C LYS A 266 4.85 -4.92 3.67
N GLU A 267 5.01 -6.03 2.95
CA GLU A 267 3.90 -6.57 2.18
C GLU A 267 2.67 -6.81 3.05
N ASN A 268 1.54 -6.31 2.60
CA ASN A 268 0.23 -6.64 3.12
C ASN A 268 -0.76 -6.86 1.98
N ALA A 269 -1.93 -7.41 2.27
CA ALA A 269 -2.93 -7.72 1.24
C ALA A 269 -3.47 -6.49 0.49
N ARG A 270 -3.25 -5.29 1.03
CA ARG A 270 -3.74 -4.01 0.50
C ARG A 270 -2.65 -3.20 -0.21
N SER A 271 -1.36 -3.45 0.07
CA SER A 271 -0.26 -2.69 -0.54
C SER A 271 -0.05 -3.08 -1.99
N GLU A 272 -0.02 -2.09 -2.86
CA GLU A 272 0.42 -2.22 -4.25
C GLU A 272 1.93 -2.08 -4.35
N ALA A 273 2.49 -1.14 -3.60
CA ALA A 273 3.93 -0.94 -3.48
C ALA A 273 4.39 -1.16 -2.04
N TYR A 274 5.50 -1.85 -1.86
CA TYR A 274 6.14 -2.09 -0.56
C TYR A 274 7.65 -2.23 -0.73
N GLY A 275 8.39 -2.20 0.38
CA GLY A 275 9.84 -2.16 0.37
C GLY A 275 10.36 -0.84 0.90
N LYS A 276 11.50 -0.38 0.38
CA LYS A 276 12.14 0.87 0.82
C LYS A 276 12.42 1.78 -0.36
N ALA A 277 11.96 3.02 -0.28
CA ALA A 277 12.26 4.04 -1.26
C ALA A 277 12.92 5.26 -0.61
N PHE A 278 14.15 5.52 -0.98
CA PHE A 278 14.94 6.67 -0.53
C PHE A 278 14.97 7.75 -1.61
N VAL A 279 14.68 8.98 -1.21
CA VAL A 279 14.62 10.10 -2.14
C VAL A 279 15.34 11.34 -1.62
N ASN A 280 15.88 12.13 -2.55
CA ASN A 280 16.15 13.54 -2.31
C ASN A 280 15.01 14.34 -2.96
N PHE A 281 14.51 15.33 -2.26
CA PHE A 281 13.42 16.17 -2.74
C PHE A 281 13.80 17.65 -2.66
N ASN A 282 13.47 18.41 -3.68
CA ASN A 282 13.56 19.88 -3.67
C ASN A 282 12.39 20.43 -4.46
N GLY A 283 11.49 21.12 -3.76
CA GLY A 283 10.28 21.61 -4.40
C GLY A 283 9.58 22.73 -3.64
N THR A 284 8.44 23.14 -4.20
CA THR A 284 7.57 24.17 -3.63
C THR A 284 6.13 23.71 -3.69
N ALA A 285 5.33 24.10 -2.69
CA ALA A 285 3.88 23.99 -2.71
C ALA A 285 3.28 25.38 -2.57
N GLN A 286 2.46 25.80 -3.53
CA GLN A 286 1.93 27.17 -3.62
C GLN A 286 0.49 27.17 -4.10
N GLY A 287 -0.31 28.06 -3.54
CA GLY A 287 -1.70 28.29 -3.94
C GLY A 287 -2.69 28.15 -2.81
N LEU A 288 -3.97 28.20 -3.13
CA LEU A 288 -5.03 27.93 -2.17
C LEU A 288 -4.97 26.45 -1.76
N ILE A 289 -5.37 26.14 -0.53
CA ILE A 289 -5.33 24.77 0.00
C ILE A 289 -6.23 23.81 -0.82
N ASP A 290 -7.30 24.34 -1.40
CA ASP A 290 -8.22 23.64 -2.30
C ASP A 290 -7.78 23.66 -3.76
N ASN A 291 -6.68 24.35 -4.10
CA ASN A 291 -6.06 24.40 -5.42
C ASN A 291 -4.54 24.56 -5.30
N LEU A 292 -3.91 23.56 -4.68
CA LEU A 292 -2.49 23.55 -4.36
C LEU A 292 -1.66 23.07 -5.54
N ARG A 293 -0.60 23.79 -5.87
CA ARG A 293 0.38 23.43 -6.90
C ARG A 293 1.68 23.02 -6.28
N VAL A 294 2.04 21.76 -6.45
CA VAL A 294 3.33 21.20 -6.02
C VAL A 294 4.23 21.04 -7.21
N ARG A 295 5.42 21.65 -7.17
CA ARG A 295 6.44 21.55 -8.21
C ARG A 295 7.79 21.23 -7.59
N GLY A 296 8.54 20.36 -8.23
CA GLY A 296 9.86 20.03 -7.69
C GLY A 296 10.61 18.99 -8.48
N LYS A 297 11.75 18.62 -7.91
CA LYS A 297 12.61 17.54 -8.37
C LYS A 297 12.70 16.48 -7.30
N VAL A 298 12.53 15.22 -7.69
CA VAL A 298 12.72 14.03 -6.87
C VAL A 298 13.86 13.23 -7.48
N ASP A 299 14.94 13.04 -6.74
CA ASP A 299 15.98 12.09 -7.09
C ASP A 299 15.77 10.81 -6.26
N VAL A 300 15.39 9.71 -6.91
CA VAL A 300 15.26 8.38 -6.30
C VAL A 300 16.66 7.79 -6.21
N LEU A 301 17.08 7.43 -5.00
CA LEU A 301 18.46 6.99 -4.74
C LEU A 301 18.66 5.51 -5.10
N GLY A 302 19.90 5.16 -5.46
CA GLY A 302 20.29 3.80 -5.81
C GLY A 302 20.18 2.77 -4.68
N THR A 303 19.96 3.21 -3.44
CA THR A 303 19.68 2.36 -2.29
C THR A 303 18.20 1.94 -2.18
N THR A 304 17.37 2.38 -3.11
CA THR A 304 15.94 2.03 -3.19
C THR A 304 15.78 0.57 -3.61
N ASP A 305 14.94 -0.16 -2.87
CA ASP A 305 14.51 -1.53 -3.15
C ASP A 305 12.98 -1.57 -3.00
N LEU A 306 12.29 -1.42 -4.13
CA LEU A 306 10.85 -1.28 -4.19
C LEU A 306 10.22 -2.48 -4.90
N LYS A 307 9.15 -3.00 -4.33
CA LYS A 307 8.36 -4.09 -4.89
C LYS A 307 6.97 -3.59 -5.23
N TYR A 308 6.53 -3.88 -6.44
CA TYR A 308 5.24 -3.44 -6.95
C TYR A 308 4.38 -4.61 -7.42
N ASN A 309 3.16 -4.69 -6.90
CA ASN A 309 2.18 -5.70 -7.30
C ASN A 309 1.25 -5.10 -8.35
N LEU A 310 1.39 -5.53 -9.59
CA LEU A 310 0.57 -5.05 -10.71
C LEU A 310 -0.77 -5.82 -10.73
N LYS A 311 -1.77 -5.31 -10.00
CA LYS A 311 -3.07 -6.00 -9.81
C LYS A 311 -3.92 -6.03 -11.08
N ASP A 312 -3.92 -4.96 -11.87
CA ASP A 312 -4.79 -4.76 -13.05
C ASP A 312 -4.02 -4.85 -14.37
N SER A 313 -3.00 -5.70 -14.43
CA SER A 313 -2.20 -5.85 -15.63
C SER A 313 -2.92 -6.70 -16.69
N PRO A 314 -2.88 -6.30 -17.99
CA PRO A 314 -3.27 -7.17 -19.08
C PRO A 314 -2.40 -8.44 -19.19
N LEU A 315 -1.29 -8.49 -18.45
CA LEU A 315 -0.41 -9.66 -18.31
C LEU A 315 -0.88 -10.61 -17.19
N ASN A 316 -1.88 -10.21 -16.40
CA ASN A 316 -2.41 -11.06 -15.35
C ASN A 316 -3.37 -12.08 -15.93
N THR A 317 -2.92 -13.33 -16.03
CA THR A 317 -3.74 -14.46 -16.51
C THR A 317 -4.86 -14.82 -15.52
N ASP A 318 -4.77 -14.38 -14.26
CA ASP A 318 -5.79 -14.66 -13.23
C ASP A 318 -7.05 -13.82 -13.43
N ASP A 319 -6.96 -12.63 -14.03
CA ASP A 319 -8.10 -11.71 -14.20
C ASP A 319 -8.97 -12.02 -15.41
N GLN A 320 -8.43 -12.64 -16.45
CA GLN A 320 -9.23 -13.07 -17.61
C GLN A 320 -10.31 -14.11 -17.27
N LEU A 321 -10.21 -14.74 -16.11
CA LEU A 321 -11.21 -15.68 -15.58
C LEU A 321 -12.18 -15.08 -14.57
N LYS A 322 -11.85 -13.92 -13.96
CA LYS A 322 -12.73 -13.25 -13.01
C LYS A 322 -13.90 -12.55 -13.69
N ASP A 323 -13.68 -12.01 -14.87
CA ASP A 323 -14.73 -11.35 -15.66
C ASP A 323 -15.84 -12.31 -16.15
N LEU A 324 -15.58 -13.63 -16.10
CA LEU A 324 -16.55 -14.65 -16.54
C LEU A 324 -17.48 -15.17 -15.44
N VAL A 325 -17.10 -15.09 -14.16
CA VAL A 325 -17.95 -15.52 -13.03
C VAL A 325 -17.59 -14.77 -11.75
N GLU A 326 -18.40 -13.82 -11.34
CA GLU A 326 -18.35 -13.18 -10.04
C GLU A 326 -19.05 -14.07 -8.99
N PHE A 327 -18.25 -14.76 -8.18
CA PHE A 327 -18.79 -15.45 -7.00
C PHE A 327 -18.82 -14.49 -5.83
N THR A 328 -19.96 -13.88 -5.58
CA THR A 328 -20.23 -13.19 -4.32
C THR A 328 -20.27 -14.20 -3.18
N ASN A 329 -19.27 -14.16 -2.34
CA ASN A 329 -19.25 -14.93 -1.11
C ASN A 329 -20.02 -14.13 -0.05
N PHE A 330 -21.28 -14.48 0.18
CA PHE A 330 -22.19 -13.81 1.13
C PHE A 330 -21.75 -13.88 2.61
N SER A 331 -20.66 -14.57 2.91
CA SER A 331 -20.12 -14.69 4.27
C SER A 331 -18.87 -13.84 4.53
N ASP A 332 -18.39 -13.10 3.56
CA ASP A 332 -17.19 -12.25 3.71
C ASP A 332 -17.60 -10.77 3.81
N THR A 333 -18.03 -10.37 5.02
CA THR A 333 -18.41 -8.98 5.36
C THR A 333 -17.21 -8.07 5.62
N THR A 334 -15.97 -8.48 5.29
CA THR A 334 -14.75 -7.76 5.64
C THR A 334 -13.95 -7.25 4.43
N LYS A 335 -14.54 -7.20 3.25
CA LYS A 335 -13.95 -6.47 2.12
C LYS A 335 -14.59 -5.10 1.99
N ASP A 336 -14.37 -4.24 2.96
CA ASP A 336 -14.38 -2.81 2.68
C ASP A 336 -13.18 -2.53 1.78
N GLU A 337 -13.42 -2.46 0.49
CA GLU A 337 -12.48 -1.81 -0.43
C GLU A 337 -12.37 -0.37 0.07
N ILE A 338 -11.26 -0.03 0.69
CA ILE A 338 -10.96 1.37 1.02
C ILE A 338 -10.80 2.05 -0.34
N SER A 339 -11.88 2.68 -0.78
CA SER A 339 -11.85 3.56 -1.93
C SER A 339 -10.85 4.67 -1.61
N GLN A 340 -9.80 4.79 -2.41
CA GLN A 340 -8.89 5.94 -2.33
C GLN A 340 -9.60 7.12 -3.00
N PRO A 341 -10.11 8.10 -2.22
CA PRO A 341 -10.76 9.24 -2.82
C PRO A 341 -9.75 10.06 -3.63
N PRO A 342 -10.15 10.62 -4.79
CA PRO A 342 -9.24 11.44 -5.57
C PRO A 342 -8.79 12.66 -4.76
N LEU A 343 -7.51 13.02 -4.84
CA LEU A 343 -6.96 14.23 -4.23
C LEU A 343 -7.46 15.45 -5.03
N THR A 344 -8.66 15.91 -4.70
CA THR A 344 -9.25 17.10 -5.35
C THR A 344 -8.46 18.34 -5.01
N GLY A 345 -8.29 19.25 -5.99
CA GLY A 345 -7.59 20.51 -5.78
C GLY A 345 -6.06 20.42 -5.71
N LEU A 346 -5.46 19.25 -5.98
CA LEU A 346 -4.03 19.08 -6.02
C LEU A 346 -3.52 19.02 -7.47
N ASN A 347 -2.53 19.86 -7.80
CA ASN A 347 -1.81 19.84 -9.06
C ASN A 347 -0.33 19.58 -8.79
N VAL A 348 0.19 18.46 -9.28
CA VAL A 348 1.58 18.05 -9.08
C VAL A 348 2.32 18.06 -10.40
N ASP A 349 3.54 18.58 -10.40
CA ASP A 349 4.45 18.56 -11.55
C ASP A 349 5.88 18.33 -11.05
N LEU A 350 6.33 17.08 -11.11
CA LEU A 350 7.60 16.62 -10.57
C LEU A 350 8.52 16.10 -11.67
N SER A 351 9.77 16.55 -11.66
CA SER A 351 10.85 15.90 -12.39
C SER A 351 11.41 14.78 -11.54
N LEU A 352 11.33 13.57 -12.03
CA LEU A 352 11.85 12.37 -11.37
C LEU A 352 13.16 11.98 -12.03
N ASN A 353 14.18 11.79 -11.23
CA ASN A 353 15.46 11.23 -11.65
C ASN A 353 15.71 9.98 -10.83
N ILE A 354 15.70 8.82 -11.47
CA ILE A 354 15.93 7.52 -10.81
C ILE A 354 17.38 7.15 -11.06
N ASP A 355 18.10 6.91 -9.97
CA ASP A 355 19.49 6.46 -10.00
C ASP A 355 19.59 5.07 -10.64
N GLU A 356 20.67 4.83 -11.39
CA GLU A 356 20.92 3.59 -12.12
C GLU A 356 21.04 2.35 -11.22
N GLY A 357 21.26 2.53 -9.93
CA GLY A 357 21.35 1.48 -8.93
C GLY A 357 20.02 1.13 -8.24
N ALA A 358 18.94 1.85 -8.56
CA ALA A 358 17.64 1.58 -7.95
C ALA A 358 17.10 0.21 -8.39
N HIS A 359 16.67 -0.60 -7.40
CA HIS A 359 16.14 -1.95 -7.60
C HIS A 359 14.61 -1.94 -7.53
N ILE A 360 13.98 -2.52 -8.54
CA ILE A 360 12.52 -2.58 -8.67
C ILE A 360 12.09 -4.00 -9.06
N ASP A 361 11.33 -4.65 -8.17
CA ASP A 361 10.62 -5.89 -8.44
C ASP A 361 9.18 -5.59 -8.86
N CYS A 362 8.76 -6.02 -10.02
CA CYS A 362 7.39 -5.90 -10.49
C CYS A 362 6.75 -7.29 -10.59
N TYR A 363 5.80 -7.60 -9.72
CA TYR A 363 5.04 -8.84 -9.76
C TYR A 363 3.84 -8.69 -10.69
N LEU A 364 3.77 -9.55 -11.70
CA LEU A 364 2.78 -9.48 -12.77
C LEU A 364 1.52 -10.32 -12.49
N ASN A 365 1.55 -11.11 -11.42
CA ASN A 365 0.40 -11.91 -10.98
C ASN A 365 0.38 -12.10 -9.46
N ALA A 366 -0.80 -12.43 -8.92
CA ALA A 366 -1.01 -12.60 -7.48
C ALA A 366 -0.18 -13.73 -6.85
N SER A 367 0.17 -14.75 -7.61
CA SER A 367 1.02 -15.88 -7.16
C SER A 367 2.51 -15.54 -7.15
N LYS A 368 2.91 -14.37 -7.69
CA LYS A 368 4.31 -13.92 -7.86
C LYS A 368 5.19 -14.89 -8.65
N SER A 369 4.57 -15.77 -9.42
CA SER A 369 5.30 -16.67 -10.30
C SER A 369 5.83 -15.95 -11.55
N ASN A 370 5.12 -14.91 -11.99
CA ASN A 370 5.51 -14.03 -13.08
C ASN A 370 5.99 -12.71 -12.51
N TYR A 371 7.23 -12.36 -12.77
CA TYR A 371 7.84 -11.12 -12.26
C TYR A 371 8.90 -10.57 -13.22
N VAL A 372 9.19 -9.30 -13.04
CA VAL A 372 10.31 -8.58 -13.64
C VAL A 372 11.10 -7.94 -12.50
N ASP A 373 12.33 -8.35 -12.34
CA ASP A 373 13.30 -7.86 -11.37
C ASP A 373 14.35 -7.05 -12.15
N VAL A 374 14.46 -5.76 -11.88
CA VAL A 374 15.33 -4.87 -12.64
C VAL A 374 16.09 -3.89 -11.77
N ILE A 375 17.33 -3.65 -12.17
CA ILE A 375 18.16 -2.55 -11.68
C ILE A 375 18.36 -1.59 -12.84
N GLY A 376 18.04 -0.34 -12.63
CA GLY A 376 18.14 0.67 -13.67
C GLY A 376 17.66 2.03 -13.22
N GLY A 377 17.68 2.98 -14.14
CA GLY A 377 17.30 4.35 -13.83
C GLY A 377 16.90 5.15 -15.06
N GLY A 378 16.66 6.42 -14.84
CA GLY A 378 16.31 7.33 -15.92
C GLY A 378 15.61 8.59 -15.47
N GLU A 379 15.37 9.47 -16.43
CA GLU A 379 14.72 10.76 -16.19
C GLU A 379 13.28 10.70 -16.69
N MET A 380 12.36 11.12 -15.79
CA MET A 380 10.92 11.12 -16.07
C MET A 380 10.27 12.40 -15.55
N ARG A 381 9.10 12.71 -16.03
CA ARG A 381 8.25 13.78 -15.53
C ARG A 381 6.91 13.20 -15.15
N MET A 382 6.55 13.38 -13.88
CA MET A 382 5.25 12.97 -13.33
C MET A 382 4.37 14.21 -13.16
N GLN A 383 3.15 14.12 -13.65
CA GLN A 383 2.14 15.15 -13.44
C GLN A 383 0.86 14.48 -12.89
N TYR A 384 0.22 15.18 -11.99
CA TYR A 384 -1.09 14.80 -11.47
C TYR A 384 -2.02 16.01 -11.48
N ASN A 385 -3.21 15.82 -11.96
CA ASN A 385 -4.32 16.74 -11.78
C ASN A 385 -5.63 15.95 -11.70
N ASN A 386 -6.69 16.57 -11.21
CA ASN A 386 -7.96 15.90 -10.96
C ASN A 386 -8.68 15.42 -12.24
N SER A 387 -8.39 16.02 -13.40
CA SER A 387 -9.06 15.67 -14.68
C SER A 387 -8.37 14.51 -15.40
N ASP A 388 -7.05 14.50 -15.41
CA ASP A 388 -6.25 13.55 -16.20
C ASP A 388 -5.65 12.42 -15.35
N GLY A 389 -5.74 12.54 -14.01
CA GLY A 389 -5.09 11.65 -13.08
C GLY A 389 -3.55 11.76 -13.14
N ILE A 390 -2.87 10.64 -12.91
CA ILE A 390 -1.41 10.56 -12.98
C ILE A 390 -0.98 10.39 -14.43
N THR A 391 -0.10 11.24 -14.90
CA THR A 391 0.61 11.08 -16.18
C THR A 391 2.10 10.98 -15.95
N LEU A 392 2.76 10.07 -16.65
CA LEU A 392 4.19 9.82 -16.56
C LEU A 392 4.81 9.90 -17.97
N ARG A 393 5.90 10.65 -18.12
CA ARG A 393 6.62 10.79 -19.39
C ARG A 393 8.11 10.70 -19.15
N GLY A 394 8.80 9.94 -20.00
CA GLY A 394 10.24 9.77 -19.93
C GLY A 394 10.63 8.32 -20.13
N ARG A 395 11.90 8.01 -19.86
CA ARG A 395 12.46 6.70 -20.12
C ARG A 395 13.14 6.13 -18.88
N TYR A 396 12.84 4.87 -18.59
CA TYR A 396 13.56 4.05 -17.63
C TYR A 396 14.42 3.04 -18.39
N THR A 397 15.73 3.11 -18.20
CA THR A 397 16.71 2.22 -18.85
C THR A 397 17.15 1.15 -17.87
N ILE A 398 17.15 -0.09 -18.31
CA ILE A 398 17.53 -1.24 -17.52
C ILE A 398 19.01 -1.50 -17.72
N ASN A 399 19.75 -1.53 -16.61
CA ASN A 399 21.18 -1.87 -16.58
C ASN A 399 21.40 -3.37 -16.43
N SER A 400 20.60 -4.02 -15.61
CA SER A 400 20.57 -5.47 -15.42
C SER A 400 19.21 -5.90 -14.90
N GLY A 401 18.87 -7.16 -15.10
CA GLY A 401 17.65 -7.69 -14.52
C GLY A 401 17.32 -9.08 -15.05
N GLU A 402 16.29 -9.64 -14.46
CA GLU A 402 15.71 -10.91 -14.90
C GLU A 402 14.20 -10.79 -15.04
N MET A 403 13.67 -11.57 -15.92
CA MET A 403 12.24 -11.70 -16.15
C MET A 403 11.85 -13.18 -16.08
N LYS A 404 10.86 -13.48 -15.27
CA LYS A 404 10.23 -14.78 -15.21
C LYS A 404 8.79 -14.64 -15.66
N TYR A 405 8.48 -15.20 -16.79
CA TYR A 405 7.15 -15.06 -17.38
C TYR A 405 6.73 -16.36 -18.06
N GLU A 406 5.50 -16.78 -17.79
CA GLU A 406 4.89 -17.94 -18.41
C GLU A 406 4.31 -17.54 -19.77
N LEU A 407 4.99 -17.90 -20.83
CA LEU A 407 4.50 -17.73 -22.18
C LEU A 407 3.58 -18.91 -22.57
N PRO A 408 2.54 -18.70 -23.38
CA PRO A 408 1.55 -19.75 -23.68
C PRO A 408 2.12 -21.04 -24.27
N VAL A 409 3.33 -21.01 -24.81
CA VAL A 409 3.98 -22.13 -25.50
C VAL A 409 5.29 -22.54 -24.85
N ILE A 410 5.88 -21.66 -24.05
CA ILE A 410 7.18 -21.85 -23.42
C ILE A 410 6.98 -22.09 -21.93
N PRO A 411 7.47 -23.21 -21.36
CA PRO A 411 7.38 -23.43 -19.93
C PRO A 411 8.03 -22.30 -19.16
N LEU A 412 7.56 -22.07 -17.94
CA LEU A 412 8.02 -21.00 -17.05
C LEU A 412 9.55 -20.96 -16.96
N LYS A 413 10.17 -20.00 -17.63
CA LYS A 413 11.61 -19.82 -17.70
C LYS A 413 12.04 -18.45 -17.18
N THR A 414 13.25 -18.39 -16.69
CA THR A 414 13.89 -17.14 -16.27
C THR A 414 14.79 -16.65 -17.39
N PHE A 415 14.56 -15.45 -17.85
CA PHE A 415 15.34 -14.78 -18.88
C PHE A 415 16.15 -13.66 -18.26
N THR A 416 17.39 -13.52 -18.68
CA THR A 416 18.22 -12.34 -18.34
C THR A 416 17.87 -11.20 -19.28
N ILE A 417 17.56 -10.04 -18.74
CA ILE A 417 17.26 -8.83 -19.53
C ILE A 417 18.57 -8.19 -19.98
N ALA A 418 18.69 -7.97 -21.28
CA ALA A 418 19.87 -7.36 -21.87
C ALA A 418 20.01 -5.88 -21.45
N GLN A 419 21.23 -5.46 -21.15
CA GLN A 419 21.56 -4.07 -20.87
C GLN A 419 21.13 -3.14 -22.03
N GLY A 420 20.60 -1.96 -21.67
CA GLY A 420 20.08 -1.01 -22.64
C GLY A 420 18.62 -1.28 -23.07
N SER A 421 18.00 -2.32 -22.56
CA SER A 421 16.54 -2.48 -22.60
C SER A 421 15.90 -1.30 -21.87
N TYR A 422 14.74 -0.83 -22.33
CA TYR A 422 14.09 0.33 -21.71
C TYR A 422 12.57 0.26 -21.75
N ILE A 423 11.97 1.01 -20.85
CA ILE A 423 10.54 1.27 -20.75
C ILE A 423 10.34 2.76 -20.96
N GLU A 424 9.51 3.16 -21.93
CA GLU A 424 9.24 4.55 -22.27
C GLU A 424 7.78 4.90 -21.94
N PHE A 425 7.62 5.83 -21.02
CA PHE A 425 6.32 6.37 -20.62
C PHE A 425 5.96 7.57 -21.50
N THR A 426 4.77 7.55 -22.09
CA THR A 426 4.30 8.59 -23.03
C THR A 426 3.09 9.36 -22.54
N GLY A 427 2.62 9.09 -21.32
CA GLY A 427 1.47 9.72 -20.66
C GLY A 427 0.82 8.76 -19.69
N ASP A 428 0.15 7.75 -20.17
CA ASP A 428 -0.49 6.72 -19.35
C ASP A 428 0.59 5.81 -18.69
N PRO A 429 0.72 5.80 -17.36
CA PRO A 429 1.70 4.96 -16.67
C PRO A 429 1.38 3.47 -16.79
N MET A 430 0.11 3.10 -17.08
CA MET A 430 -0.33 1.70 -17.21
C MET A 430 -0.15 1.15 -18.63
N ASN A 431 0.24 1.98 -19.59
CA ASN A 431 0.47 1.55 -20.97
C ASN A 431 1.77 2.12 -21.58
N PRO A 432 2.94 1.86 -20.94
CA PRO A 432 4.22 2.28 -21.48
C PRO A 432 4.59 1.57 -22.78
N ARG A 433 5.49 2.15 -23.54
CA ARG A 433 6.17 1.47 -24.66
C ARG A 433 7.34 0.66 -24.14
N LEU A 434 7.43 -0.58 -24.58
CA LEU A 434 8.45 -1.53 -24.18
C LEU A 434 9.48 -1.70 -25.29
N SER A 435 10.75 -1.77 -24.94
CA SER A 435 11.85 -2.20 -25.79
C SER A 435 12.78 -3.07 -24.94
N LEU A 436 12.37 -4.30 -24.75
CA LEU A 436 13.06 -5.24 -23.87
C LEU A 436 13.63 -6.38 -24.73
N THR A 437 14.85 -6.78 -24.45
CA THR A 437 15.45 -8.00 -24.99
C THR A 437 15.82 -8.89 -23.81
N ALA A 438 15.18 -10.05 -23.74
CA ALA A 438 15.41 -10.99 -22.66
C ALA A 438 15.91 -12.31 -23.24
N THR A 439 17.00 -12.85 -22.72
CA THR A 439 17.72 -14.00 -23.29
C THR A 439 18.00 -15.08 -22.24
N GLU A 440 18.03 -16.32 -22.71
CA GLU A 440 18.46 -17.50 -21.95
C GLU A 440 19.49 -18.28 -22.79
N THR A 441 20.53 -18.80 -22.13
CA THR A 441 21.51 -19.65 -22.79
C THR A 441 21.16 -21.12 -22.56
N THR A 442 20.96 -21.83 -23.62
CA THR A 442 20.60 -23.27 -23.63
C THR A 442 21.60 -24.05 -24.46
N LYS A 443 21.95 -25.27 -24.04
CA LYS A 443 22.84 -26.16 -24.75
C LYS A 443 22.03 -27.16 -25.59
N SER A 444 22.45 -27.38 -26.83
CA SER A 444 21.87 -28.44 -27.66
C SER A 444 22.96 -29.13 -28.46
N THR A 445 22.69 -30.40 -28.77
CA THR A 445 23.58 -31.17 -29.64
C THR A 445 23.19 -30.94 -31.11
N VAL A 446 24.15 -30.54 -31.91
CA VAL A 446 24.00 -30.36 -33.35
C VAL A 446 24.68 -31.53 -34.05
N GLY A 447 23.93 -32.25 -34.89
CA GLY A 447 24.46 -33.35 -35.68
C GLY A 447 25.45 -32.85 -36.73
N THR A 448 26.49 -33.62 -36.98
CA THR A 448 27.35 -33.42 -38.14
C THR A 448 27.06 -34.50 -39.16
N SER A 449 27.23 -34.17 -40.44
CA SER A 449 27.06 -35.12 -41.55
C SER A 449 27.97 -36.37 -41.44
N SER A 450 28.88 -36.36 -40.45
CA SER A 450 29.79 -37.47 -40.14
C SER A 450 29.38 -38.32 -38.93
N GLY A 451 28.19 -38.12 -38.35
CA GLY A 451 27.63 -38.96 -37.29
C GLY A 451 28.04 -38.61 -35.84
N ASN A 452 28.94 -37.69 -35.61
CA ASN A 452 29.32 -37.25 -34.28
C ASN A 452 28.65 -35.91 -33.99
N GLY A 453 27.65 -35.90 -33.09
CA GLY A 453 27.03 -34.66 -32.62
C GLY A 453 27.99 -33.83 -31.74
N ARG A 454 27.99 -32.51 -31.91
CA ARG A 454 28.70 -31.56 -31.02
C ARG A 454 27.73 -30.72 -30.21
N VAL A 455 28.10 -30.40 -28.98
CA VAL A 455 27.30 -29.54 -28.11
C VAL A 455 27.60 -28.09 -28.47
N VAL A 456 26.55 -27.31 -28.72
CA VAL A 456 26.60 -25.88 -29.04
C VAL A 456 25.80 -25.12 -28.04
N ASN A 457 26.34 -23.96 -27.58
CA ASN A 457 25.62 -23.01 -26.75
C ASN A 457 24.76 -22.07 -27.63
N PHE A 458 23.47 -22.09 -27.40
CA PHE A 458 22.53 -21.23 -28.08
C PHE A 458 22.05 -20.13 -27.12
N THR A 459 22.04 -18.89 -27.56
CA THR A 459 21.38 -17.77 -26.91
C THR A 459 20.00 -17.62 -27.53
N CYS A 460 18.98 -18.03 -26.80
CA CYS A 460 17.59 -17.92 -27.21
C CYS A 460 16.93 -16.80 -26.44
N GLY A 461 16.03 -16.06 -27.05
CA GLY A 461 15.42 -14.94 -26.37
C GLY A 461 14.08 -14.50 -26.94
N VAL A 462 13.52 -13.52 -26.26
CA VAL A 462 12.33 -12.81 -26.69
C VAL A 462 12.61 -11.32 -26.70
N LYS A 463 12.27 -10.65 -27.79
CA LYS A 463 12.29 -9.21 -27.92
C LYS A 463 10.86 -8.71 -27.81
N VAL A 464 10.61 -7.91 -26.76
CA VAL A 464 9.32 -7.31 -26.48
C VAL A 464 9.34 -5.88 -26.98
N SER A 465 8.37 -5.50 -27.79
CA SER A 465 8.27 -4.18 -28.40
C SER A 465 6.84 -3.66 -28.38
N LYS A 466 6.63 -2.40 -28.78
CA LYS A 466 5.36 -1.67 -28.78
C LYS A 466 4.86 -1.38 -27.35
N THR A 467 3.54 -1.19 -27.15
CA THR A 467 2.97 -0.82 -25.87
C THR A 467 2.58 -2.05 -25.05
N LEU A 468 2.45 -1.88 -23.74
CA LEU A 468 2.07 -2.98 -22.84
C LEU A 468 0.75 -3.64 -23.23
N GLN A 469 -0.25 -2.85 -23.66
CA GLN A 469 -1.54 -3.38 -24.10
C GLN A 469 -1.48 -4.05 -25.48
N ASN A 470 -0.52 -3.68 -26.33
CA ASN A 470 -0.36 -4.21 -27.70
C ASN A 470 1.07 -4.67 -27.94
N MET A 471 1.53 -5.62 -27.13
CA MET A 471 2.90 -6.13 -27.20
C MET A 471 3.19 -6.81 -28.54
N GLY A 472 4.34 -6.49 -29.12
CA GLY A 472 4.95 -7.25 -30.19
C GLY A 472 6.01 -8.17 -29.63
N LEU A 473 5.88 -9.46 -29.87
CA LEU A 473 6.85 -10.48 -29.43
C LEU A 473 7.59 -11.01 -30.66
N GLU A 474 8.91 -10.97 -30.61
CA GLU A 474 9.81 -11.55 -31.61
C GLU A 474 10.77 -12.52 -30.90
N PHE A 475 10.74 -13.78 -31.29
CA PHE A 475 11.66 -14.77 -30.74
C PHE A 475 12.96 -14.77 -31.51
N THR A 476 14.08 -14.77 -30.78
CA THR A 476 15.42 -14.71 -31.35
C THR A 476 16.25 -15.90 -30.91
N ILE A 477 17.13 -16.37 -31.80
CA ILE A 477 18.10 -17.42 -31.55
C ILE A 477 19.42 -17.06 -32.21
N ASP A 478 20.51 -17.30 -31.51
CA ASP A 478 21.86 -17.16 -32.02
C ASP A 478 22.80 -18.19 -31.37
N ALA A 479 23.93 -18.43 -31.98
CA ALA A 479 24.98 -19.29 -31.48
C ALA A 479 26.34 -18.56 -31.59
N PRO A 480 26.59 -17.54 -30.73
CA PRO A 480 27.73 -16.64 -30.90
C PRO A 480 29.10 -17.29 -30.79
N GLU A 481 29.18 -18.46 -30.13
CA GLU A 481 30.41 -19.21 -29.96
C GLU A 481 30.68 -20.18 -31.13
N ASP A 482 29.70 -20.42 -32.01
CA ASP A 482 29.79 -21.33 -33.17
C ASP A 482 29.47 -20.60 -34.46
N MET A 483 30.53 -20.14 -35.15
CA MET A 483 30.40 -19.35 -36.39
C MET A 483 29.66 -20.09 -37.51
N THR A 484 29.70 -21.42 -37.54
CA THR A 484 29.00 -22.19 -38.58
C THR A 484 27.49 -22.09 -38.36
N ILE A 485 27.06 -22.34 -37.13
CA ILE A 485 25.64 -22.26 -36.76
C ILE A 485 25.15 -20.81 -36.78
N HIS A 486 25.98 -19.86 -36.29
CA HIS A 486 25.69 -18.44 -36.38
C HIS A 486 25.35 -18.00 -37.81
N ASN A 487 26.24 -18.33 -38.77
CA ASN A 487 26.04 -17.99 -40.18
C ASN A 487 24.80 -18.67 -40.76
N GLN A 488 24.53 -19.92 -40.38
CA GLN A 488 23.34 -20.64 -40.79
C GLN A 488 22.07 -19.98 -40.29
N LEU A 489 22.03 -19.56 -39.02
CA LEU A 489 20.92 -18.83 -38.43
C LEU A 489 20.73 -17.45 -39.05
N GLN A 490 21.82 -16.75 -39.41
CA GLN A 490 21.74 -15.44 -40.07
C GLN A 490 21.22 -15.54 -41.52
N ALA A 491 21.41 -16.68 -42.16
CA ALA A 491 20.87 -16.94 -43.51
C ALA A 491 19.36 -17.23 -43.52
N MET A 492 18.77 -17.58 -42.36
CA MET A 492 17.33 -17.85 -42.22
C MET A 492 16.51 -16.55 -42.16
N THR A 493 15.27 -16.61 -42.58
CA THR A 493 14.31 -15.51 -42.37
C THR A 493 14.04 -15.30 -40.89
N VAL A 494 13.54 -14.12 -40.51
CA VAL A 494 13.15 -13.80 -39.11
C VAL A 494 12.13 -14.79 -38.59
N GLU A 495 11.18 -15.21 -39.42
CA GLU A 495 10.15 -16.19 -39.07
C GLU A 495 10.73 -17.58 -38.82
N GLU A 496 11.65 -18.02 -39.65
CA GLU A 496 12.32 -19.33 -39.47
C GLU A 496 13.18 -19.34 -38.21
N ARG A 497 13.95 -18.27 -37.98
CA ARG A 497 14.70 -18.12 -36.72
C ARG A 497 13.79 -18.11 -35.49
N GLY A 498 12.65 -17.43 -35.57
CA GLY A 498 11.64 -17.40 -34.48
C GLY A 498 11.10 -18.80 -34.19
N LYS A 499 10.81 -19.63 -35.24
CA LYS A 499 10.39 -21.04 -35.06
C LYS A 499 11.48 -21.87 -34.39
N GLN A 500 12.75 -21.68 -34.77
CA GLN A 500 13.88 -22.35 -34.12
C GLN A 500 14.07 -21.92 -32.67
N ALA A 501 13.92 -20.63 -32.38
CA ALA A 501 13.99 -20.09 -31.01
C ALA A 501 12.92 -20.71 -30.11
N VAL A 502 11.67 -20.76 -30.58
CA VAL A 502 10.56 -21.37 -29.82
C VAL A 502 10.79 -22.85 -29.61
N ALA A 503 11.25 -23.58 -30.65
CA ALA A 503 11.58 -25.00 -30.55
C ALA A 503 12.68 -25.22 -29.50
N MET A 504 13.74 -24.45 -29.54
CA MET A 504 14.85 -24.52 -28.58
C MET A 504 14.40 -24.19 -27.15
N LEU A 505 13.60 -23.13 -26.95
CA LEU A 505 13.07 -22.75 -25.65
C LEU A 505 12.12 -23.78 -25.05
N THR A 506 11.37 -24.48 -25.92
CA THR A 506 10.36 -25.48 -25.50
C THR A 506 10.96 -26.86 -25.29
N THR A 507 11.78 -27.31 -26.23
CA THR A 507 12.27 -28.72 -26.29
C THR A 507 13.75 -28.86 -25.98
N GLY A 508 14.53 -27.75 -25.99
CA GLY A 508 15.98 -27.81 -25.92
C GLY A 508 16.67 -28.31 -27.18
N MET A 509 15.98 -28.41 -28.32
CA MET A 509 16.48 -29.01 -29.56
C MET A 509 16.65 -28.00 -30.69
N TYR A 510 17.76 -28.09 -31.39
CA TYR A 510 18.00 -27.37 -32.65
C TYR A 510 17.52 -28.19 -33.84
N LEU A 511 16.52 -27.70 -34.59
CA LEU A 511 15.81 -28.45 -35.63
C LEU A 511 16.32 -28.20 -37.07
N ALA A 512 17.33 -27.34 -37.27
CA ALA A 512 17.76 -26.92 -38.61
C ALA A 512 18.64 -27.95 -39.38
N ASP A 513 18.98 -29.05 -38.77
CA ASP A 513 19.91 -30.05 -39.35
C ASP A 513 19.33 -31.00 -40.38
N GLY A 514 18.22 -30.64 -41.01
CA GLY A 514 17.72 -31.34 -42.22
C GLY A 514 17.06 -32.70 -42.00
N ASN A 515 16.95 -33.18 -40.75
CA ASN A 515 16.34 -34.49 -40.45
C ASN A 515 14.88 -34.35 -40.01
N THR A 516 14.16 -33.41 -40.64
CA THR A 516 12.77 -33.06 -40.28
C THR A 516 11.71 -33.92 -41.01
N SER A 517 12.08 -35.03 -41.60
CA SER A 517 11.14 -35.78 -42.43
C SER A 517 10.05 -36.54 -41.68
N SER A 518 10.01 -36.57 -40.35
CA SER A 518 8.96 -37.28 -39.61
C SER A 518 8.36 -36.56 -38.43
N PHE A 519 8.81 -35.38 -38.07
CA PHE A 519 8.26 -34.63 -36.91
C PHE A 519 7.45 -33.43 -37.40
N SER A 520 6.15 -33.60 -37.54
CA SER A 520 5.22 -32.47 -37.74
C SER A 520 5.08 -31.73 -36.41
N MET A 521 6.02 -30.79 -36.16
CA MET A 521 5.98 -29.91 -34.98
C MET A 521 4.64 -29.16 -34.84
N ASN A 522 4.00 -28.85 -35.97
CA ASN A 522 2.68 -28.25 -36.00
C ASN A 522 1.60 -29.14 -35.39
N SER A 523 1.68 -30.46 -35.53
CA SER A 523 0.68 -31.36 -34.96
C SER A 523 0.90 -31.62 -33.48
N ALA A 524 2.14 -31.76 -33.02
CA ALA A 524 2.44 -31.96 -31.61
C ALA A 524 2.27 -30.64 -30.80
N LEU A 525 2.71 -29.51 -31.36
CA LEU A 525 2.51 -28.20 -30.78
C LEU A 525 1.03 -27.80 -30.78
N SER A 526 0.30 -28.08 -31.88
CA SER A 526 -1.15 -27.83 -31.96
C SER A 526 -1.93 -28.76 -31.04
N ALA A 527 -1.54 -30.04 -30.91
CA ALA A 527 -2.16 -30.95 -29.95
C ALA A 527 -1.89 -30.53 -28.50
N PHE A 528 -0.68 -30.07 -28.20
CA PHE A 528 -0.32 -29.53 -26.87
C PHE A 528 -1.07 -28.21 -26.58
N LEU A 529 -1.12 -27.28 -27.54
CA LEU A 529 -1.88 -26.04 -27.39
C LEU A 529 -3.38 -26.30 -27.27
N ASN A 530 -3.95 -27.18 -28.06
CA ASN A 530 -5.36 -27.54 -27.97
C ASN A 530 -5.68 -28.27 -26.66
N SER A 531 -4.76 -29.09 -26.14
CA SER A 531 -4.94 -29.73 -24.84
C SER A 531 -4.88 -28.72 -23.69
N GLN A 532 -4.00 -27.73 -23.78
CA GLN A 532 -3.89 -26.65 -22.79
C GLN A 532 -5.11 -25.73 -22.82
N ILE A 533 -5.55 -25.29 -23.99
CA ILE A 533 -6.70 -24.40 -24.18
C ILE A 533 -8.01 -25.08 -23.73
N ASN A 534 -8.19 -26.35 -23.97
CA ASN A 534 -9.39 -27.09 -23.56
C ASN A 534 -9.39 -27.48 -22.07
N GLN A 535 -8.24 -27.48 -21.39
CA GLN A 535 -8.13 -27.82 -19.97
C GLN A 535 -8.15 -26.62 -19.03
N ILE A 536 -7.90 -25.41 -19.54
CA ILE A 536 -7.90 -24.16 -18.75
C ILE A 536 -9.31 -23.70 -18.36
N SER A 537 -10.36 -24.28 -18.92
CA SER A 537 -11.75 -23.88 -18.67
C SER A 537 -12.40 -24.37 -17.37
N GLY A 538 -11.65 -24.79 -16.35
CA GLY A 538 -12.24 -25.27 -15.09
C GLY A 538 -11.48 -24.91 -13.83
N LYS A 539 -12.19 -24.38 -12.82
CA LYS A 539 -11.72 -24.06 -11.45
C LYS A 539 -10.97 -25.18 -10.70
N ALA A 540 -10.91 -26.39 -11.26
CA ALA A 540 -10.24 -27.53 -10.66
C ALA A 540 -8.70 -27.50 -10.79
N LEU A 541 -8.13 -26.61 -11.58
CA LEU A 541 -6.70 -26.59 -11.93
C LEU A 541 -5.81 -25.70 -11.05
N ARG A 542 -6.38 -24.87 -10.17
CA ARG A 542 -5.59 -24.04 -9.23
C ARG A 542 -4.66 -24.82 -8.30
N THR A 543 -4.79 -26.14 -8.23
CA THR A 543 -4.01 -27.02 -7.35
C THR A 543 -3.29 -28.13 -8.12
N LEU A 544 -3.21 -28.04 -9.44
CA LEU A 544 -2.56 -29.05 -10.29
C LEU A 544 -1.21 -28.52 -10.79
N ASP A 545 -0.12 -29.10 -10.31
CA ASP A 545 1.22 -28.88 -10.84
C ASP A 545 1.42 -29.85 -12.03
N VAL A 546 1.68 -29.32 -13.23
CA VAL A 546 1.92 -30.11 -14.43
C VAL A 546 3.34 -29.89 -14.90
N GLY A 547 4.10 -30.93 -15.05
CA GLY A 547 5.46 -30.92 -15.61
C GLY A 547 5.56 -31.83 -16.83
N PHE A 548 6.18 -31.34 -17.88
CA PHE A 548 6.52 -32.13 -19.05
C PHE A 548 8.04 -32.10 -19.27
N GLY A 549 8.60 -33.23 -19.66
CA GLY A 549 9.99 -33.35 -20.07
C GLY A 549 10.07 -34.13 -21.39
N ILE A 550 11.02 -33.75 -22.21
CA ILE A 550 11.32 -34.47 -23.46
C ILE A 550 12.81 -34.77 -23.42
N ASP A 551 13.14 -36.05 -23.39
CA ASP A 551 14.52 -36.55 -23.48
C ASP A 551 14.74 -37.23 -24.85
N ASN A 552 15.77 -36.77 -25.54
CA ASN A 552 16.12 -37.33 -26.84
C ASN A 552 17.45 -38.05 -26.74
N SER A 553 17.49 -39.26 -27.23
CA SER A 553 18.69 -40.07 -27.37
C SER A 553 18.80 -40.62 -28.79
N PHE A 554 20.03 -40.79 -29.26
CA PHE A 554 20.28 -41.48 -30.52
C PHE A 554 20.67 -42.93 -30.24
N THR A 555 20.02 -43.84 -30.90
CA THR A 555 20.42 -45.26 -30.86
C THR A 555 21.80 -45.45 -31.50
N GLY A 556 22.50 -46.54 -31.19
CA GLY A 556 23.80 -46.85 -31.79
C GLY A 556 23.76 -46.99 -33.34
N THR A 557 22.57 -46.99 -33.94
CA THR A 557 22.31 -46.98 -35.39
C THR A 557 22.02 -45.58 -35.93
N GLY A 558 22.11 -44.51 -35.10
CA GLY A 558 21.89 -43.12 -35.53
C GLY A 558 20.43 -42.73 -35.68
N GLN A 559 19.49 -43.55 -35.24
CA GLN A 559 18.06 -43.25 -35.27
C GLN A 559 17.61 -42.53 -33.99
N LEU A 560 16.71 -41.54 -34.11
CA LEU A 560 16.20 -40.74 -32.99
C LEU A 560 15.21 -41.56 -32.17
N HIS A 561 15.45 -41.59 -30.87
CA HIS A 561 14.55 -42.08 -29.83
C HIS A 561 14.15 -40.92 -28.95
N THR A 562 12.85 -40.68 -28.77
CA THR A 562 12.32 -39.57 -27.99
C THR A 562 11.44 -40.08 -26.86
N ASP A 563 11.81 -39.75 -25.63
CA ASP A 563 11.02 -40.02 -24.43
C ASP A 563 10.27 -38.77 -24.00
N TYR A 564 8.96 -38.86 -24.00
CA TYR A 564 8.08 -37.84 -23.44
C TYR A 564 7.78 -38.23 -22.01
N SER A 565 8.21 -37.41 -21.05
CA SER A 565 7.84 -37.58 -19.65
C SER A 565 6.79 -36.55 -19.25
N PHE A 566 5.80 -37.00 -18.49
CA PHE A 566 4.81 -36.11 -17.93
C PHE A 566 4.66 -36.39 -16.45
N LYS A 567 4.38 -35.32 -15.69
CA LYS A 567 4.17 -35.36 -14.25
C LYS A 567 3.01 -34.49 -13.90
N PHE A 568 2.00 -35.08 -13.28
CA PHE A 568 0.86 -34.36 -12.72
C PHE A 568 0.96 -34.43 -11.21
N ALA A 569 0.82 -33.28 -10.52
CA ALA A 569 0.77 -33.27 -9.09
C ALA A 569 -0.41 -32.42 -8.60
N ARG A 570 -1.17 -32.96 -7.67
CA ARG A 570 -2.29 -32.25 -7.05
C ARG A 570 -2.12 -32.23 -5.55
N ARG A 571 -2.45 -31.07 -4.94
CA ARG A 571 -2.40 -30.87 -3.51
C ARG A 571 -3.81 -30.90 -2.94
N PHE A 572 -3.94 -31.59 -1.80
CA PHE A 572 -5.19 -31.77 -1.08
C PHE A 572 -5.03 -31.31 0.38
N TRP A 573 -6.13 -31.11 1.10
CA TRP A 573 -6.16 -30.80 2.51
C TRP A 573 -5.28 -29.61 2.91
N ASN A 574 -5.51 -28.46 2.29
CA ASN A 574 -4.74 -27.23 2.54
C ASN A 574 -3.22 -27.45 2.40
N ASN A 575 -2.79 -28.02 1.30
CA ASN A 575 -1.38 -28.33 0.99
C ASN A 575 -0.70 -29.35 1.90
N ARG A 576 -1.46 -30.12 2.69
CA ARG A 576 -0.89 -31.17 3.54
C ARG A 576 -0.59 -32.48 2.81
N LEU A 577 -1.36 -32.79 1.79
CA LEU A 577 -1.19 -33.99 0.99
C LEU A 577 -0.89 -33.59 -0.46
N LYS A 578 0.20 -34.06 -1.01
CA LYS A 578 0.55 -33.93 -2.44
C LYS A 578 0.58 -35.30 -3.08
N LEU A 579 -0.27 -35.51 -4.07
CA LEU A 579 -0.26 -36.68 -4.94
C LEU A 579 0.42 -36.29 -6.25
N SER A 580 1.47 -37.02 -6.64
CA SER A 580 2.13 -36.83 -7.92
C SER A 580 2.07 -38.14 -8.71
N VAL A 581 1.72 -38.01 -9.99
CA VAL A 581 1.66 -39.13 -10.93
C VAL A 581 2.46 -38.72 -12.17
N GLY A 582 3.37 -39.54 -12.58
CA GLY A 582 4.18 -39.32 -13.78
C GLY A 582 4.21 -40.59 -14.66
N GLY A 583 4.48 -40.36 -15.94
CA GLY A 583 4.64 -41.42 -16.91
C GLY A 583 5.61 -41.04 -18.02
N LYS A 584 6.02 -41.99 -18.76
CA LYS A 584 6.87 -41.84 -19.94
C LYS A 584 6.18 -42.49 -21.15
N LEU A 585 6.24 -41.80 -22.28
CA LEU A 585 5.83 -42.28 -23.57
C LEU A 585 7.04 -42.20 -24.52
N SER A 586 7.46 -43.28 -25.06
CA SER A 586 8.60 -43.35 -25.97
C SER A 586 8.15 -43.41 -27.41
N SER A 587 8.82 -42.68 -28.31
CA SER A 587 8.53 -42.64 -29.74
C SER A 587 9.85 -42.73 -30.54
N GLY A 588 9.84 -43.43 -31.65
CA GLY A 588 11.00 -43.58 -32.55
C GLY A 588 11.47 -45.01 -32.66
N ALA A 589 12.72 -45.20 -33.13
CA ALA A 589 13.34 -46.51 -33.23
C ALA A 589 13.45 -47.16 -31.87
N ASP A 590 13.09 -48.43 -31.75
CA ASP A 590 13.04 -49.21 -30.49
C ASP A 590 11.87 -48.88 -29.54
N ALA A 591 10.97 -47.98 -29.88
CA ALA A 591 9.76 -47.68 -29.05
C ALA A 591 8.87 -48.94 -28.85
N ALA A 592 8.91 -49.90 -29.76
CA ALA A 592 8.18 -51.17 -29.65
C ALA A 592 8.78 -52.14 -28.59
N MET A 593 10.02 -51.93 -28.15
CA MET A 593 10.68 -52.72 -27.08
C MET A 593 10.49 -52.14 -25.69
N THR A 594 10.13 -50.89 -25.56
CA THR A 594 9.80 -50.25 -24.29
C THR A 594 8.30 -50.44 -24.05
N ASN A 595 7.92 -51.21 -23.02
CA ASN A 595 6.55 -51.31 -22.58
C ASN A 595 6.06 -49.93 -22.19
N GLU A 596 5.23 -49.34 -23.00
CA GLU A 596 4.57 -48.04 -22.71
C GLU A 596 3.73 -48.20 -21.44
N THR A 597 4.08 -47.52 -20.40
CA THR A 597 3.29 -47.49 -19.17
C THR A 597 2.91 -46.06 -18.85
N PHE A 598 1.62 -45.78 -18.84
CA PHE A 598 1.06 -44.49 -18.52
C PHE A 598 1.36 -44.02 -17.07
N PHE A 599 1.82 -44.94 -16.21
CA PHE A 599 2.08 -44.64 -14.79
C PHE A 599 3.42 -45.27 -14.36
N ASP A 600 4.52 -44.55 -14.60
CA ASP A 600 5.86 -45.00 -14.21
C ASP A 600 6.29 -44.46 -12.84
N ASN A 601 5.65 -43.41 -12.37
CA ASN A 601 6.02 -42.76 -11.14
C ASN A 601 4.78 -42.26 -10.42
N VAL A 602 4.52 -42.80 -9.24
CA VAL A 602 3.46 -42.33 -8.33
C VAL A 602 4.07 -42.00 -7.01
N SER A 603 3.86 -40.80 -6.51
CA SER A 603 4.33 -40.44 -5.15
C SER A 603 3.26 -39.68 -4.37
N VAL A 604 3.22 -39.98 -3.08
CA VAL A 604 2.32 -39.36 -2.12
C VAL A 604 3.18 -38.71 -1.03
N GLU A 605 3.18 -37.42 -0.95
CA GLU A 605 3.86 -36.67 0.13
C GLU A 605 2.81 -36.15 1.11
N TYR A 606 2.96 -36.49 2.38
CA TYR A 606 2.11 -36.00 3.46
C TYR A 606 2.90 -35.14 4.43
N ARG A 607 2.49 -33.90 4.63
CA ARG A 607 3.08 -32.96 5.59
C ARG A 607 2.58 -33.28 6.99
N VAL A 608 3.48 -33.65 7.89
CA VAL A 608 3.15 -34.17 9.25
C VAL A 608 2.41 -33.11 10.07
N SER A 609 2.78 -31.84 9.96
CA SER A 609 2.10 -30.73 10.64
C SER A 609 2.03 -29.51 9.72
N PRO A 610 1.02 -28.63 9.82
CA PRO A 610 0.91 -27.41 9.02
C PRO A 610 2.12 -26.49 9.12
N VAL A 611 2.84 -26.52 10.23
CA VAL A 611 4.01 -25.68 10.52
C VAL A 611 5.34 -26.44 10.32
N SER A 612 5.28 -27.77 10.16
CA SER A 612 6.47 -28.62 10.05
C SER A 612 7.03 -28.64 8.64
N ASN A 613 8.34 -28.67 8.52
CA ASN A 613 9.06 -28.94 7.27
C ASN A 613 9.35 -30.44 7.05
N MET A 614 8.66 -31.31 7.80
CA MET A 614 8.77 -32.76 7.72
C MET A 614 7.62 -33.33 6.87
N TYR A 615 7.97 -34.21 5.97
CA TYR A 615 7.04 -34.89 5.06
C TYR A 615 7.26 -36.39 5.15
N LEU A 616 6.17 -37.13 5.13
CA LEU A 616 6.18 -38.56 4.88
C LEU A 616 5.98 -38.75 3.36
N ASN A 617 6.90 -39.45 2.73
CA ASN A 617 6.84 -39.71 1.29
C ASN A 617 6.68 -41.22 1.05
N LEU A 618 5.65 -41.57 0.29
CA LEU A 618 5.47 -42.93 -0.24
C LEU A 618 5.65 -42.83 -1.75
N PHE A 619 6.41 -43.71 -2.34
CA PHE A 619 6.64 -43.66 -3.76
C PHE A 619 6.62 -45.07 -4.39
N TYR A 620 6.19 -45.08 -5.64
CA TYR A 620 6.32 -46.19 -6.59
C TYR A 620 6.95 -45.62 -7.84
N VAL A 621 8.08 -46.23 -8.25
CA VAL A 621 8.80 -45.86 -9.49
C VAL A 621 9.10 -47.13 -10.24
N ARG A 622 8.74 -47.16 -11.52
CA ARG A 622 9.13 -48.17 -12.46
C ARG A 622 10.33 -47.65 -13.26
N ASP A 623 11.50 -48.23 -12.98
CA ASP A 623 12.70 -47.87 -13.72
C ASP A 623 12.71 -48.48 -15.11
N SER A 624 13.47 -47.82 -16.03
CA SER A 624 13.73 -48.34 -17.35
C SER A 624 14.46 -49.69 -17.27
N TYR A 625 14.25 -50.46 -18.32
CA TYR A 625 14.81 -51.79 -18.53
C TYR A 625 16.29 -51.89 -18.14
N ASP A 626 16.59 -52.71 -17.14
CA ASP A 626 17.95 -53.16 -16.83
C ASP A 626 18.20 -54.43 -17.70
N TRP A 627 19.33 -54.43 -18.38
CA TRP A 627 19.67 -55.55 -19.28
C TRP A 627 19.87 -56.88 -18.53
N LEU A 628 20.09 -56.83 -17.21
CA LEU A 628 20.29 -58.02 -16.38
C LEU A 628 19.02 -58.46 -15.64
N GLU A 629 18.18 -57.54 -15.22
CA GLU A 629 17.01 -57.79 -14.36
C GLU A 629 15.65 -57.51 -15.03
N GLY A 630 15.65 -56.98 -16.25
CA GLY A 630 14.42 -56.59 -16.93
C GLY A 630 13.76 -55.34 -16.34
N ASN A 631 12.44 -55.29 -16.39
CA ASN A 631 11.71 -54.14 -15.83
C ASN A 631 11.71 -54.20 -14.31
N VAL A 632 12.40 -53.27 -13.65
CA VAL A 632 12.49 -53.17 -12.20
C VAL A 632 11.50 -52.15 -11.67
N SER A 633 10.68 -52.55 -10.72
CA SER A 633 9.76 -51.66 -10.00
C SER A 633 10.25 -51.46 -8.58
N ARG A 634 10.38 -50.19 -8.13
CA ARG A 634 10.75 -49.82 -6.77
C ARG A 634 9.58 -49.17 -6.07
N PHE A 635 9.30 -49.61 -4.88
CA PHE A 635 8.36 -48.95 -3.99
C PHE A 635 9.00 -48.76 -2.64
N GLY A 636 8.63 -47.68 -1.97
CA GLY A 636 9.21 -47.37 -0.66
C GLY A 636 8.49 -46.25 0.05
N GLY A 637 8.89 -46.09 1.32
CA GLY A 637 8.45 -44.97 2.13
C GLY A 637 9.66 -44.34 2.82
N GLY A 638 9.63 -43.03 2.96
CA GLY A 638 10.71 -42.28 3.57
C GLY A 638 10.25 -41.02 4.28
N PHE A 639 11.08 -40.54 5.18
CA PHE A 639 10.98 -39.23 5.78
C PHE A 639 11.78 -38.24 4.96
N LEU A 640 11.13 -37.15 4.55
CA LEU A 640 11.75 -36.04 3.86
C LEU A 640 11.70 -34.80 4.75
N TRP A 641 12.89 -34.25 5.10
CA TRP A 641 13.02 -33.01 5.82
C TRP A 641 13.57 -31.93 4.86
N ARG A 642 12.80 -30.84 4.67
CA ARG A 642 13.19 -29.71 3.84
C ARG A 642 13.51 -28.52 4.72
N LYS A 643 14.72 -28.00 4.68
CA LYS A 643 15.12 -26.78 5.38
C LYS A 643 15.73 -25.82 4.34
N LYS A 644 15.24 -24.59 4.29
CA LYS A 644 15.89 -23.52 3.55
C LYS A 644 17.09 -23.05 4.38
N MET A 645 18.27 -23.02 3.80
CA MET A 645 19.52 -22.66 4.46
C MET A 645 20.18 -21.55 3.68
N ASP A 646 20.66 -20.53 4.39
CA ASP A 646 21.39 -19.41 3.79
C ASP A 646 22.91 -19.65 3.86
N SER A 647 23.37 -20.65 4.68
CA SER A 647 24.77 -21.03 4.84
C SER A 647 24.91 -22.53 5.12
N LEU A 648 26.02 -23.14 4.68
CA LEU A 648 26.34 -24.54 4.96
C LEU A 648 26.47 -24.85 6.47
N SER A 649 26.79 -23.86 7.29
CA SER A 649 26.86 -24.02 8.77
C SER A 649 25.49 -24.26 9.40
N ASP A 650 24.37 -23.91 8.69
CA ASP A 650 23.04 -24.10 9.20
C ASP A 650 22.54 -25.55 9.15
N ILE A 651 23.30 -26.43 8.49
CA ILE A 651 23.05 -27.89 8.49
C ILE A 651 23.15 -28.43 9.91
N PHE A 652 24.12 -27.93 10.68
CA PHE A 652 24.42 -28.45 12.02
C PHE A 652 23.70 -27.72 13.16
N LYS A 653 23.00 -26.62 12.85
CA LYS A 653 22.13 -25.95 13.82
C LYS A 653 20.77 -26.65 13.88
N LEU A 654 20.64 -27.63 14.74
CA LEU A 654 19.33 -28.19 15.14
C LEU A 654 18.59 -27.12 15.95
N GLY A 655 17.88 -26.23 15.25
CA GLY A 655 17.18 -25.11 15.86
C GLY A 655 15.99 -25.56 16.68
N LYS A 656 15.94 -25.11 17.94
CA LYS A 656 14.70 -25.00 18.70
C LYS A 656 13.73 -24.11 17.91
N ALA A 657 12.49 -24.56 17.79
CA ALA A 657 11.41 -23.74 17.27
C ALA A 657 11.34 -22.43 18.08
N GLU A 658 11.56 -21.29 17.45
CA GLU A 658 11.30 -20.00 18.04
C GLU A 658 9.77 -19.85 18.19
N THR A 659 9.32 -20.10 19.42
CA THR A 659 8.03 -19.60 19.86
C THR A 659 8.14 -18.07 19.90
N ALA A 660 7.38 -17.39 19.09
CA ALA A 660 7.19 -15.96 19.16
C ALA A 660 6.83 -15.55 20.59
N LYS A 661 7.77 -14.96 21.31
CA LYS A 661 7.51 -14.30 22.58
C LYS A 661 6.95 -12.92 22.28
N ALA A 662 5.71 -12.72 22.71
CA ALA A 662 5.15 -11.42 22.93
C ALA A 662 6.03 -10.66 23.94
N ASP A 663 6.56 -9.53 23.53
CA ASP A 663 7.30 -8.61 24.39
C ASP A 663 6.32 -7.94 25.36
N SER A 664 6.40 -8.28 26.62
CA SER A 664 5.80 -7.51 27.70
C SER A 664 6.90 -6.74 28.41
N THR A 665 6.89 -5.45 28.22
CA THR A 665 7.65 -4.44 28.98
C THR A 665 7.59 -4.68 30.49
N LYS A 666 8.75 -4.71 31.12
CA LYS A 666 8.91 -4.28 32.51
C LYS A 666 10.23 -3.53 32.71
N SER A 667 10.06 -2.28 33.05
CA SER A 667 11.05 -1.40 33.64
C SER A 667 11.62 -1.96 34.95
N GLY A 668 12.89 -1.77 35.14
CA GLY A 668 13.54 -2.03 36.43
C GLY A 668 14.95 -1.44 36.44
N SER A 669 15.02 -0.25 37.00
CA SER A 669 16.27 0.39 37.40
C SER A 669 17.08 -0.47 38.37
N GLU A 670 18.39 -0.54 38.19
CA GLU A 670 19.30 -0.46 39.33
C GLU A 670 20.74 -0.16 38.89
N ASN A 671 21.21 0.92 39.48
CA ASN A 671 22.61 1.31 39.62
C ASN A 671 23.45 0.23 40.25
N LYS A 672 24.68 0.02 39.81
CA LYS A 672 25.86 -0.01 40.71
C LYS A 672 27.20 0.07 39.95
N THR A 673 27.82 1.15 40.27
CA THR A 673 29.25 1.52 40.43
C THR A 673 30.20 0.34 40.75
N GLN A 674 31.35 0.25 40.12
CA GLN A 674 32.69 0.41 40.61
C GLN A 674 33.73 -0.58 40.01
N ARG A 675 34.83 0.03 39.52
CA ARG A 675 36.26 -0.34 39.70
C ARG A 675 36.79 -1.67 39.09
N LYS A 676 37.60 -1.59 38.11
CA LYS A 676 39.06 -1.26 38.11
C LYS A 676 39.56 -1.04 36.68
#